data_769e571c36cd7184b11b440a554fc735
#
_entry.id   769e571c36cd7184b11b440a554fc735
#
_cell.length_a   1.000
_cell.length_b   1.000
_cell.length_c   1.000
_cell.angle_alpha   90.00
_cell.angle_beta   90.00
_cell.angle_gamma   90.00
#
_symmetry.space_group_name_H-M   'P 1'
#
loop_
_entity.id
_entity.type
_entity.pdbx_description
1 polymer ?
#
loop_
_entity_poly.entity_id
_entity_poly.type
_entity_poly.pdbx_seq_one_letter_code
_entity_poly.pdbx_strand_id
1 'polypeptide(L)'
;MNRYILLALELCFLAFLASCEPQVPVTPEEEIDLSSLPYGLSGYSLTDNSTPKADEPCVIYYKAGDGFPFSGYTEVLYAHIGIVEFEWKHVPADWNTNLDRCRFTATDVPDVWMLRLEPSIREWFGASQDEVINKIGVVVRNADGTRQTADLFCTVEDRHGTAYDEVEHAAMPAGVCEGINYIDEHTVTLVLKDRDSQGGSYDHAYVIGDFSEWEYQSEYAMLRDEEAGTWWYTFEQVEPGKEYRFQYHLHDADRGTIRICDPYTEIVYSADDHWIPASTYPGMPAYPTATSGLVGAFQTARENYAWQADFTIANPDDLIIYELLLRDFSSTKDLKGALARLDYLDALGINAIELMPVQEFDGNNSWGYNPCAYFAMDKAYGTREMYKQFIDECHIRGIAVLLDVVYNHATGAHPMAKLYWNTTDNCTAGDNPWFNVTAPHPYSVFHDWNHENTEVREHVKRNLEYLLREYRFDGFRFDLTKGFTQRKCTEATASNYDQGRIDVLTEYHDAIKAVNPEAVVILEHFCCDAEERALAEEGIKVWRNLNNSYCQSAMGYMENSSFSGLWTGTSMPFGSYVGFMESHDEERLIYKAKTWGAGTIAQSLDEQMQRAAMGAAFFFTVPGPKMIWQFGELGYDYSIEENGRTGEKPLRWDYLEMPERRALYDAYAQLITFRREHPQFFTSEADFTWKVSTSYWSTGRHISCVAGEEAFVVVGNPDTREQAITVTFPIEGSWRNYFESSESYTGTTTTVTLGAGEYRLYLMEN
;
A
#
# COMPACT_ATOMS: atom_id res chain seq x y z
N MET A 1 93.78 -30.56 26.70
CA MET A 1 92.85 -31.22 25.79
C MET A 1 91.50 -31.53 26.40
N ASN A 2 91.26 -31.16 27.69
CA ASN A 2 90.01 -31.50 28.40
C ASN A 2 89.04 -30.36 28.68
N ARG A 3 89.28 -29.17 28.13
CA ARG A 3 88.36 -28.01 28.27
C ARG A 3 87.49 -27.73 27.03
N TYR A 4 87.88 -28.24 25.89
CA TYR A 4 87.15 -28.03 24.65
C TYR A 4 86.11 -29.13 24.38
N ILE A 5 86.26 -30.30 25.01
CA ILE A 5 85.28 -31.39 24.90
C ILE A 5 84.04 -31.13 25.78
N LEU A 6 84.20 -30.47 26.94
CA LEU A 6 83.05 -30.13 27.81
C LEU A 6 82.18 -29.01 27.21
N LEU A 7 82.77 -28.00 26.52
CA LEU A 7 82.03 -26.90 25.87
C LEU A 7 81.25 -27.39 24.64
N ALA A 8 81.80 -28.40 23.93
CA ALA A 8 81.13 -29.00 22.79
C ALA A 8 79.94 -29.90 23.21
N LEU A 9 79.96 -30.48 24.35
CA LEU A 9 78.88 -31.31 24.94
C LEU A 9 77.78 -30.43 25.54
N GLU A 10 78.11 -29.27 26.16
CA GLU A 10 77.11 -28.31 26.63
C GLU A 10 76.39 -27.57 25.48
N LEU A 11 77.10 -27.21 24.36
CA LEU A 11 76.48 -26.63 23.17
C LEU A 11 75.62 -27.60 22.38
N CYS A 12 75.95 -28.90 22.38
CA CYS A 12 75.08 -29.92 21.79
C CYS A 12 73.82 -30.23 22.66
N PHE A 13 73.94 -30.09 24.00
CA PHE A 13 72.83 -30.31 24.91
C PHE A 13 71.87 -29.11 24.91
N LEU A 14 72.35 -27.87 24.70
CA LEU A 14 71.55 -26.67 24.53
C LEU A 14 70.93 -26.62 23.15
N ALA A 15 71.53 -27.16 22.09
CA ALA A 15 70.91 -27.26 20.76
C ALA A 15 69.83 -28.37 20.72
N PHE A 16 69.84 -29.35 21.58
CA PHE A 16 68.83 -30.40 21.65
C PHE A 16 67.65 -30.06 22.56
N LEU A 17 67.75 -29.00 23.41
CA LEU A 17 66.69 -28.51 24.25
C LEU A 17 65.92 -27.34 23.59
N ALA A 18 66.42 -26.77 22.44
CA ALA A 18 65.75 -25.71 21.68
C ALA A 18 64.90 -26.26 20.56
N SER A 19 64.76 -27.56 20.36
CA SER A 19 63.96 -28.20 19.32
C SER A 19 62.82 -29.12 19.78
N CYS A 20 62.50 -29.10 21.11
CA CYS A 20 61.28 -29.71 21.63
C CYS A 20 60.37 -28.63 22.14
N GLU A 21 59.71 -27.94 21.20
CA GLU A 21 58.35 -27.41 21.47
C GLU A 21 57.47 -28.63 21.80
N PRO A 22 56.67 -28.57 22.89
CA PRO A 22 55.67 -29.60 23.10
C PRO A 22 54.72 -29.56 21.91
N GLN A 23 54.75 -30.57 21.05
CA GLN A 23 53.65 -30.83 20.16
C GLN A 23 52.44 -30.98 21.03
N VAL A 24 51.57 -29.99 21.02
CA VAL A 24 50.18 -30.13 21.42
C VAL A 24 49.69 -31.37 20.67
N PRO A 25 49.07 -32.38 21.30
CA PRO A 25 48.48 -33.47 20.59
C PRO A 25 47.48 -32.87 19.63
N VAL A 26 47.71 -32.95 18.31
CA VAL A 26 46.68 -32.71 17.31
C VAL A 26 45.64 -33.78 17.62
N THR A 27 44.57 -33.39 18.24
CA THR A 27 43.35 -34.18 18.29
C THR A 27 42.99 -34.47 16.83
N PRO A 28 42.64 -35.74 16.50
CA PRO A 28 42.13 -36.02 15.14
C PRO A 28 41.01 -35.05 14.86
N GLU A 29 41.13 -34.30 13.75
CA GLU A 29 40.00 -33.54 13.20
C GLU A 29 38.80 -34.52 13.15
N GLU A 30 37.74 -34.25 13.90
CA GLU A 30 36.49 -34.96 13.69
C GLU A 30 36.03 -34.58 12.30
N GLU A 31 36.13 -35.54 11.39
CA GLU A 31 35.68 -35.36 10.00
C GLU A 31 34.16 -35.07 10.04
N ILE A 32 33.73 -33.92 9.51
CA ILE A 32 32.32 -33.60 9.42
C ILE A 32 31.63 -34.70 8.62
N ASP A 33 30.63 -35.35 9.18
CA ASP A 33 29.81 -36.31 8.46
C ASP A 33 28.89 -35.61 7.47
N LEU A 34 29.36 -35.43 6.24
CA LEU A 34 28.62 -34.74 5.17
C LEU A 34 27.27 -35.39 4.85
N SER A 35 27.10 -36.69 5.18
CA SER A 35 25.83 -37.37 4.96
C SER A 35 24.74 -36.93 5.92
N SER A 36 25.12 -36.47 7.10
CA SER A 36 24.23 -36.00 8.17
C SER A 36 23.90 -34.50 8.10
N LEU A 37 24.53 -33.73 7.21
CA LEU A 37 24.24 -32.31 7.04
C LEU A 37 22.75 -32.07 6.82
N PRO A 38 22.15 -30.99 7.38
CA PRO A 38 20.81 -30.56 7.05
C PRO A 38 20.73 -30.15 5.58
N TYR A 39 19.52 -30.20 5.00
CA TYR A 39 19.30 -29.66 3.68
C TYR A 39 19.43 -28.13 3.69
N GLY A 40 19.90 -27.54 2.60
CA GLY A 40 20.22 -26.13 2.48
C GLY A 40 21.68 -25.82 2.76
N LEU A 41 21.96 -24.72 3.46
CA LEU A 41 23.31 -24.20 3.70
C LEU A 41 23.81 -24.56 5.10
N SER A 42 25.08 -24.95 5.21
CA SER A 42 25.78 -25.15 6.49
C SER A 42 27.19 -24.61 6.37
N GLY A 43 27.67 -23.90 7.38
CA GLY A 43 29.03 -23.36 7.42
C GLY A 43 29.81 -23.87 8.61
N TYR A 44 31.12 -24.09 8.43
CA TYR A 44 32.01 -24.57 9.49
C TYR A 44 33.38 -23.91 9.38
N SER A 45 33.96 -23.54 10.53
CA SER A 45 35.35 -23.13 10.61
C SER A 45 36.26 -24.29 10.20
N LEU A 46 37.26 -24.01 9.36
CA LEU A 46 38.25 -25.03 8.96
C LEU A 46 39.28 -25.34 10.06
N THR A 47 39.27 -24.59 11.16
CA THR A 47 40.24 -24.78 12.28
C THR A 47 39.73 -25.76 13.34
N ASP A 48 38.41 -25.77 13.63
CA ASP A 48 37.85 -26.54 14.74
C ASP A 48 36.44 -27.12 14.50
N ASN A 49 35.94 -27.02 13.25
CA ASN A 49 34.59 -27.43 12.84
C ASN A 49 33.44 -26.73 13.62
N SER A 50 33.73 -25.64 14.29
CA SER A 50 32.71 -24.79 14.94
C SER A 50 32.01 -23.87 13.95
N THR A 51 31.12 -23.00 14.43
CA THR A 51 30.56 -21.88 13.67
C THR A 51 31.66 -21.08 12.97
N PRO A 52 31.52 -20.70 11.69
CA PRO A 52 32.49 -19.89 10.98
C PRO A 52 32.85 -18.61 11.75
N LYS A 53 34.13 -18.25 11.75
CA LYS A 53 34.64 -17.04 12.39
C LYS A 53 35.20 -16.09 11.36
N ALA A 54 34.91 -14.78 11.51
CA ALA A 54 35.25 -13.77 10.50
C ALA A 54 36.70 -13.74 10.08
N ASP A 55 37.62 -13.94 11.03
CA ASP A 55 39.07 -13.86 10.84
C ASP A 55 39.74 -15.23 10.62
N GLU A 56 38.94 -16.28 10.42
CA GLU A 56 39.43 -17.65 10.18
C GLU A 56 38.93 -18.17 8.82
N PRO A 57 39.61 -19.16 8.23
CA PRO A 57 39.13 -19.84 7.03
C PRO A 57 37.90 -20.70 7.35
N CYS A 58 36.92 -20.70 6.44
CA CYS A 58 35.73 -21.52 6.59
C CYS A 58 35.38 -22.31 5.33
N VAL A 59 34.52 -23.29 5.49
CA VAL A 59 33.87 -24.03 4.41
C VAL A 59 32.34 -23.89 4.52
N ILE A 60 31.73 -23.61 3.39
CA ILE A 60 30.27 -23.58 3.29
C ILE A 60 29.83 -24.78 2.46
N TYR A 61 28.93 -25.59 2.99
CA TYR A 61 28.30 -26.72 2.31
C TYR A 61 26.88 -26.36 1.89
N TYR A 62 26.52 -26.78 0.68
CA TYR A 62 25.15 -26.79 0.19
C TYR A 62 24.70 -28.23 -0.04
N LYS A 63 23.59 -28.64 0.58
CA LYS A 63 22.98 -29.95 0.41
C LYS A 63 21.58 -29.79 -0.23
N ALA A 64 21.42 -30.35 -1.44
CA ALA A 64 20.15 -30.37 -2.15
C ALA A 64 19.22 -31.48 -1.67
N GLY A 65 17.91 -31.31 -1.83
CA GLY A 65 16.85 -32.24 -1.45
C GLY A 65 15.86 -31.61 -0.48
N ASP A 66 14.74 -32.28 -0.22
CA ASP A 66 13.69 -31.84 0.71
C ASP A 66 13.23 -30.37 0.50
N GLY A 67 12.91 -30.05 -0.76
CA GLY A 67 12.49 -28.70 -1.15
C GLY A 67 13.59 -27.79 -1.69
N PHE A 68 14.87 -28.10 -1.43
CA PHE A 68 16.00 -27.35 -2.00
C PHE A 68 16.34 -27.83 -3.41
N PRO A 69 16.56 -26.92 -4.38
CA PRO A 69 16.83 -27.26 -5.77
C PRO A 69 18.17 -28.00 -5.95
N PHE A 70 18.39 -28.52 -7.15
CA PHE A 70 19.64 -29.18 -7.59
C PHE A 70 19.84 -30.64 -7.14
N SER A 71 18.86 -31.33 -6.56
CA SER A 71 18.99 -32.77 -6.33
C SER A 71 19.23 -33.52 -7.64
N GLY A 72 20.26 -34.40 -7.66
CA GLY A 72 20.71 -35.13 -8.86
C GLY A 72 21.40 -34.25 -9.92
N TYR A 73 21.77 -33.01 -9.60
CA TYR A 73 22.43 -32.11 -10.54
C TYR A 73 23.92 -32.43 -10.66
N THR A 74 24.44 -32.49 -11.87
CA THR A 74 25.84 -32.94 -12.13
C THR A 74 26.72 -31.86 -12.75
N GLU A 75 26.12 -30.71 -13.09
CA GLU A 75 26.86 -29.59 -13.65
C GLU A 75 27.39 -28.66 -12.59
N VAL A 76 28.11 -27.63 -12.98
CA VAL A 76 28.76 -26.70 -12.07
C VAL A 76 27.72 -25.74 -11.42
N LEU A 77 27.83 -25.57 -10.10
CA LEU A 77 27.10 -24.57 -9.34
C LEU A 77 28.00 -23.41 -8.95
N TYR A 78 27.40 -22.23 -8.85
CA TYR A 78 28.05 -20.99 -8.42
C TYR A 78 27.28 -20.37 -7.27
N ALA A 79 28.01 -19.70 -6.38
CA ALA A 79 27.47 -18.86 -5.34
C ALA A 79 27.37 -17.41 -5.85
N HIS A 80 26.17 -16.83 -5.79
CA HIS A 80 26.05 -15.39 -5.61
C HIS A 80 26.10 -15.19 -4.10
N ILE A 81 27.12 -14.52 -3.58
CA ILE A 81 27.49 -14.55 -2.17
C ILE A 81 27.91 -13.15 -1.71
N GLY A 82 27.58 -12.79 -0.47
CA GLY A 82 27.95 -11.51 0.12
C GLY A 82 27.91 -11.56 1.65
N ILE A 83 28.47 -10.55 2.30
CA ILE A 83 28.25 -10.26 3.71
C ILE A 83 26.86 -9.64 3.83
N VAL A 84 26.06 -10.12 4.77
CA VAL A 84 24.69 -9.62 4.98
C VAL A 84 24.58 -9.04 6.37
N GLU A 85 24.36 -7.73 6.38
CA GLU A 85 23.99 -7.02 7.60
C GLU A 85 22.55 -6.49 7.45
N PHE A 86 22.32 -5.52 6.57
CA PHE A 86 21.01 -4.98 6.16
C PHE A 86 20.79 -5.21 4.68
N GLU A 87 21.87 -5.18 3.92
CA GLU A 87 21.97 -5.50 2.50
C GLU A 87 23.13 -6.43 2.24
N TRP A 88 23.19 -6.95 1.01
CA TRP A 88 24.32 -7.74 0.56
C TRP A 88 25.50 -6.82 0.24
N LYS A 89 26.55 -6.86 1.07
CA LYS A 89 27.80 -6.12 0.88
C LYS A 89 28.90 -7.04 0.33
N HIS A 90 29.92 -6.43 -0.25
CA HIS A 90 31.09 -7.14 -0.75
C HIS A 90 30.77 -8.29 -1.71
N VAL A 91 29.67 -8.18 -2.45
CA VAL A 91 29.30 -9.20 -3.46
C VAL A 91 30.37 -9.22 -4.56
N PRO A 92 31.08 -10.36 -4.76
CA PRO A 92 32.26 -10.38 -5.62
C PRO A 92 31.97 -10.17 -7.10
N ALA A 93 30.75 -10.43 -7.55
CA ALA A 93 30.37 -10.37 -8.96
C ALA A 93 28.88 -10.09 -9.14
N ASP A 94 28.56 -9.43 -10.24
CA ASP A 94 27.18 -9.30 -10.71
C ASP A 94 26.54 -10.67 -10.98
N TRP A 95 25.22 -10.72 -10.92
CA TRP A 95 24.42 -11.94 -11.07
C TRP A 95 24.83 -12.83 -12.25
N ASN A 96 25.15 -12.26 -13.40
CA ASN A 96 25.47 -12.99 -14.63
C ASN A 96 26.95 -13.34 -14.78
N THR A 97 27.79 -13.08 -13.77
CA THR A 97 29.24 -13.30 -13.84
C THR A 97 29.64 -14.52 -13.02
N ASN A 98 30.29 -15.50 -13.67
CA ASN A 98 30.79 -16.71 -13.04
C ASN A 98 32.26 -16.55 -12.67
N LEU A 99 32.55 -16.30 -11.39
CA LEU A 99 33.92 -16.25 -10.88
C LEU A 99 34.35 -17.63 -10.34
N ASP A 100 35.60 -18.03 -10.62
CA ASP A 100 36.14 -19.30 -10.15
C ASP A 100 36.14 -19.41 -8.61
N ARG A 101 36.38 -18.28 -7.89
CA ARG A 101 36.33 -18.27 -6.43
C ARG A 101 34.93 -18.44 -5.84
N CYS A 102 33.89 -18.25 -6.63
CA CYS A 102 32.48 -18.46 -6.23
C CYS A 102 31.94 -19.82 -6.73
N ARG A 103 32.81 -20.67 -7.28
CA ARG A 103 32.42 -21.97 -7.81
C ARG A 103 32.35 -23.02 -6.72
N PHE A 104 31.21 -23.67 -6.59
CA PHE A 104 31.08 -24.84 -5.72
C PHE A 104 31.79 -26.05 -6.29
N THR A 105 32.41 -26.84 -5.41
CA THR A 105 33.04 -28.11 -5.71
C THR A 105 32.16 -29.25 -5.21
N ALA A 106 31.83 -30.23 -6.03
CA ALA A 106 31.10 -31.41 -5.60
C ALA A 106 31.94 -32.23 -4.61
N THR A 107 31.30 -32.76 -3.56
CA THR A 107 31.93 -33.67 -2.60
C THR A 107 31.75 -35.13 -3.03
N ASP A 108 32.32 -36.09 -2.29
CA ASP A 108 32.08 -37.50 -2.50
C ASP A 108 30.69 -37.97 -2.05
N VAL A 109 29.93 -37.12 -1.34
CA VAL A 109 28.56 -37.39 -0.92
C VAL A 109 27.60 -36.81 -1.99
N PRO A 110 26.68 -37.63 -2.53
CA PRO A 110 25.73 -37.18 -3.53
C PRO A 110 24.92 -35.96 -3.03
N ASP A 111 24.65 -35.02 -3.95
CA ASP A 111 23.86 -33.83 -3.68
C ASP A 111 24.45 -32.88 -2.62
N VAL A 112 25.74 -32.98 -2.33
CA VAL A 112 26.49 -32.10 -1.43
C VAL A 112 27.63 -31.41 -2.18
N TRP A 113 27.67 -30.09 -2.11
CA TRP A 113 28.74 -29.25 -2.68
C TRP A 113 29.37 -28.40 -1.59
N MET A 114 30.62 -27.99 -1.80
CA MET A 114 31.37 -27.15 -0.88
C MET A 114 31.96 -25.94 -1.57
N LEU A 115 32.03 -24.82 -0.84
CA LEU A 115 32.77 -23.61 -1.18
C LEU A 115 33.67 -23.23 -0.01
N ARG A 116 34.98 -23.00 -0.29
CA ARG A 116 35.95 -22.58 0.74
C ARG A 116 36.14 -21.06 0.67
N LEU A 117 36.13 -20.44 1.81
CA LEU A 117 36.46 -19.02 1.99
C LEU A 117 37.81 -18.97 2.73
N GLU A 118 38.89 -18.73 2.00
CA GLU A 118 40.26 -18.70 2.48
C GLU A 118 40.99 -17.45 1.95
N PRO A 119 41.95 -16.84 2.70
CA PRO A 119 42.54 -17.33 3.95
C PRO A 119 41.72 -17.07 5.23
N SER A 120 40.76 -16.11 5.17
CA SER A 120 39.73 -15.88 6.18
C SER A 120 38.47 -15.36 5.47
N ILE A 121 37.31 -15.38 6.15
CA ILE A 121 36.07 -14.79 5.59
C ILE A 121 36.30 -13.32 5.27
N ARG A 122 36.86 -12.53 6.22
CA ARG A 122 37.16 -11.11 6.09
C ARG A 122 38.01 -10.82 4.87
N GLU A 123 39.14 -11.49 4.72
CA GLU A 123 40.04 -11.28 3.58
C GLU A 123 39.41 -11.75 2.25
N TRP A 124 38.63 -12.83 2.28
CA TRP A 124 37.98 -13.36 1.10
C TRP A 124 37.01 -12.37 0.50
N PHE A 125 36.24 -11.65 1.35
CA PHE A 125 35.34 -10.59 0.90
C PHE A 125 36.03 -9.26 0.68
N GLY A 126 37.23 -9.04 1.24
CA GLY A 126 37.95 -7.76 1.21
C GLY A 126 37.34 -6.75 2.18
N ALA A 127 36.68 -7.22 3.22
CA ALA A 127 36.11 -6.38 4.27
C ALA A 127 37.21 -5.75 5.14
N SER A 128 36.97 -4.55 5.68
CA SER A 128 37.90 -3.86 6.55
C SER A 128 38.04 -4.56 7.91
N GLN A 129 39.11 -4.23 8.66
CA GLN A 129 39.33 -4.84 10.00
C GLN A 129 38.26 -4.39 11.00
N ASP A 130 37.66 -3.24 10.80
CA ASP A 130 36.66 -2.65 11.70
C ASP A 130 35.21 -3.06 11.30
N GLU A 131 35.04 -3.73 10.17
CA GLU A 131 33.72 -4.16 9.70
C GLU A 131 33.30 -5.46 10.39
N VAL A 132 32.13 -5.46 10.99
CA VAL A 132 31.57 -6.65 11.67
C VAL A 132 30.92 -7.60 10.64
N ILE A 133 31.26 -8.88 10.72
CA ILE A 133 30.75 -9.92 9.83
C ILE A 133 29.98 -10.96 10.65
N ASN A 134 28.66 -10.79 10.77
CA ASN A 134 27.82 -11.69 11.54
C ASN A 134 27.09 -12.73 10.68
N LYS A 135 27.00 -12.50 9.36
CA LYS A 135 26.23 -13.34 8.46
C LYS A 135 26.77 -13.32 7.03
N ILE A 136 26.79 -14.46 6.39
CA ILE A 136 27.02 -14.61 4.96
C ILE A 136 25.72 -15.03 4.30
N GLY A 137 25.30 -14.32 3.23
CA GLY A 137 24.20 -14.70 2.37
C GLY A 137 24.71 -15.43 1.11
N VAL A 138 24.00 -16.46 0.67
CA VAL A 138 24.34 -17.26 -0.50
C VAL A 138 23.08 -17.59 -1.29
N VAL A 139 23.06 -17.25 -2.58
CA VAL A 139 22.17 -17.88 -3.55
C VAL A 139 22.96 -18.86 -4.38
N VAL A 140 22.62 -20.14 -4.31
CA VAL A 140 23.21 -21.18 -5.14
C VAL A 140 22.50 -21.18 -6.50
N ARG A 141 23.26 -21.06 -7.60
CA ARG A 141 22.71 -21.01 -8.95
C ARG A 141 23.50 -21.86 -9.95
N ASN A 142 22.85 -22.25 -11.03
CA ASN A 142 23.56 -22.84 -12.17
C ASN A 142 24.34 -21.78 -12.97
N ALA A 143 25.15 -22.20 -13.92
CA ALA A 143 26.07 -21.33 -14.67
C ALA A 143 25.36 -20.24 -15.50
N ASP A 144 24.16 -20.51 -15.99
CA ASP A 144 23.38 -19.57 -16.82
C ASP A 144 22.34 -18.77 -16.00
N GLY A 145 22.24 -18.99 -14.68
CA GLY A 145 21.33 -18.26 -13.80
C GLY A 145 19.84 -18.59 -13.95
N THR A 146 19.50 -19.60 -14.75
CA THR A 146 18.10 -19.99 -15.02
C THR A 146 17.46 -20.80 -13.89
N ARG A 147 18.28 -21.36 -12.98
CA ARG A 147 17.86 -22.12 -11.82
C ARG A 147 18.68 -21.70 -10.61
N GLN A 148 18.00 -21.44 -9.48
CA GLN A 148 18.62 -20.93 -8.25
C GLN A 148 17.87 -21.38 -7.01
N THR A 149 18.50 -21.22 -5.84
CA THR A 149 17.85 -21.28 -4.54
C THR A 149 17.18 -19.94 -4.19
N ALA A 150 16.37 -19.91 -3.15
CA ALA A 150 16.12 -18.69 -2.38
C ALA A 150 17.43 -18.24 -1.70
N ASP A 151 17.39 -17.09 -1.02
CA ASP A 151 18.49 -16.61 -0.18
C ASP A 151 18.71 -17.60 0.98
N LEU A 152 19.94 -18.05 1.12
CA LEU A 152 20.36 -18.94 2.20
C LEU A 152 21.40 -18.21 3.04
N PHE A 153 21.41 -18.44 4.36
CA PHE A 153 22.27 -17.70 5.28
C PHE A 153 23.12 -18.63 6.13
N CYS A 154 24.33 -18.17 6.43
CA CYS A 154 25.27 -18.81 7.33
C CYS A 154 25.71 -17.79 8.39
N THR A 155 25.52 -18.11 9.67
CA THR A 155 25.98 -17.28 10.80
C THR A 155 27.53 -17.31 10.89
N VAL A 156 28.10 -16.17 11.25
CA VAL A 156 29.55 -15.98 11.45
C VAL A 156 29.77 -15.36 12.83
N GLU A 157 30.72 -15.88 13.58
CA GLU A 157 31.22 -15.25 14.81
C GLU A 157 32.30 -14.24 14.46
N ASP A 158 32.14 -12.97 14.88
CA ASP A 158 33.15 -11.94 14.72
C ASP A 158 33.67 -11.48 16.11
N ARG A 159 34.96 -11.54 16.30
CA ARG A 159 35.61 -11.08 17.55
C ARG A 159 35.78 -9.58 17.64
N HIS A 160 35.60 -8.87 16.51
CA HIS A 160 35.61 -7.42 16.44
C HIS A 160 34.22 -6.85 16.74
N GLY A 161 33.35 -7.65 17.36
CA GLY A 161 32.05 -7.20 17.84
C GLY A 161 32.24 -5.89 18.59
N THR A 162 31.68 -4.84 18.04
CA THR A 162 31.63 -3.51 18.62
C THR A 162 31.07 -3.61 20.02
N ALA A 163 31.80 -3.11 20.99
CA ALA A 163 31.29 -2.99 22.36
C ALA A 163 30.22 -1.89 22.33
N TYR A 164 28.96 -2.28 22.44
CA TYR A 164 27.88 -1.34 22.67
C TYR A 164 28.04 -0.70 24.07
N ASP A 165 27.60 0.56 24.18
CA ASP A 165 27.67 1.29 25.46
C ASP A 165 26.75 0.64 26.51
N GLU A 166 27.06 0.85 27.79
CA GLU A 166 26.14 0.48 28.87
C GLU A 166 24.86 1.34 28.73
N VAL A 167 23.70 0.68 28.75
CA VAL A 167 22.42 1.37 28.57
C VAL A 167 22.09 2.24 29.78
N GLU A 168 21.87 3.50 29.54
CA GLU A 168 21.36 4.44 30.53
C GLU A 168 19.83 4.36 30.61
N HIS A 169 19.32 4.30 31.84
CA HIS A 169 17.86 4.21 32.10
C HIS A 169 17.34 5.54 32.62
N ALA A 170 16.35 6.09 31.93
CA ALA A 170 15.65 7.28 32.34
C ALA A 170 14.21 7.34 31.80
N ALA A 171 13.29 7.86 32.59
CA ALA A 171 11.94 8.12 32.11
C ALA A 171 11.97 9.17 30.97
N MET A 172 11.17 8.96 29.92
CA MET A 172 11.08 9.91 28.82
C MET A 172 10.54 11.26 29.33
N PRO A 173 10.88 12.38 28.66
CA PRO A 173 10.43 13.71 29.05
C PRO A 173 8.90 13.81 29.09
N ALA A 174 8.37 14.57 30.06
CA ALA A 174 6.93 14.75 30.18
C ALA A 174 6.34 15.48 28.97
N GLY A 175 5.25 14.97 28.44
CA GLY A 175 4.52 15.57 27.33
C GLY A 175 5.00 15.11 25.93
N VAL A 176 5.99 14.22 25.84
CA VAL A 176 6.36 13.56 24.58
C VAL A 176 5.57 12.26 24.40
N CYS A 177 5.42 11.82 23.17
CA CYS A 177 4.81 10.55 22.79
C CYS A 177 5.69 9.82 21.75
N GLU A 178 5.34 8.59 21.43
CA GLU A 178 6.03 7.83 20.38
C GLU A 178 6.17 8.62 19.07
N GLY A 179 7.32 8.45 18.41
CA GLY A 179 7.66 9.14 17.17
C GLY A 179 8.46 10.43 17.38
N ILE A 180 8.35 11.37 16.44
CA ILE A 180 9.12 12.60 16.38
C ILE A 180 8.39 13.72 17.12
N ASN A 181 8.99 14.24 18.20
CA ASN A 181 8.40 15.32 18.99
C ASN A 181 9.17 16.63 18.79
N TYR A 182 8.56 17.59 18.15
CA TYR A 182 9.10 18.95 17.96
C TYR A 182 8.81 19.79 19.21
N ILE A 183 9.80 19.91 20.10
CA ILE A 183 9.64 20.64 21.38
C ILE A 183 9.70 22.16 21.14
N ASP A 184 10.69 22.58 20.34
CA ASP A 184 10.83 23.93 19.81
C ASP A 184 11.65 23.91 18.50
N GLU A 185 12.04 25.07 17.98
CA GLU A 185 12.81 25.18 16.73
C GLU A 185 14.24 24.62 16.80
N HIS A 186 14.75 24.36 18.00
CA HIS A 186 16.11 23.84 18.24
C HIS A 186 16.13 22.48 18.93
N THR A 187 14.98 21.97 19.39
CA THR A 187 14.88 20.77 20.22
C THR A 187 13.91 19.77 19.62
N VAL A 188 14.40 18.56 19.37
CA VAL A 188 13.59 17.44 18.89
C VAL A 188 13.84 16.22 19.78
N THR A 189 12.77 15.60 20.28
CA THR A 189 12.84 14.31 20.99
C THR A 189 12.28 13.21 20.13
N LEU A 190 13.07 12.18 19.90
CA LEU A 190 12.69 10.94 19.22
C LEU A 190 12.32 9.89 20.26
N VAL A 191 11.21 9.20 20.05
CA VAL A 191 10.73 8.13 20.95
C VAL A 191 10.31 6.92 20.13
N LEU A 192 10.99 5.79 20.32
CA LEU A 192 10.69 4.52 19.68
C LEU A 192 10.09 3.52 20.69
N LYS A 193 8.89 3.02 20.41
CA LYS A 193 8.33 1.89 21.16
C LYS A 193 9.06 0.61 20.81
N ASP A 194 9.55 -0.08 21.82
CA ASP A 194 10.22 -1.35 21.70
C ASP A 194 9.86 -2.26 22.88
N ARG A 195 8.78 -3.00 22.70
CA ARG A 195 8.32 -4.04 23.62
C ARG A 195 7.53 -5.07 22.84
N ASP A 196 8.05 -6.28 22.73
CA ASP A 196 7.37 -7.39 22.07
C ASP A 196 6.17 -7.92 22.89
N SER A 197 5.38 -8.83 22.32
CA SER A 197 4.19 -9.39 22.98
C SER A 197 4.50 -10.23 24.25
N GLN A 198 5.76 -10.57 24.47
CA GLN A 198 6.25 -11.31 25.63
C GLN A 198 6.93 -10.40 26.66
N GLY A 199 7.06 -9.11 26.38
CA GLY A 199 7.69 -8.10 27.21
C GLY A 199 9.19 -7.94 26.99
N GLY A 200 9.75 -8.59 25.95
CA GLY A 200 11.16 -8.41 25.52
C GLY A 200 11.35 -7.12 24.72
N SER A 201 12.60 -6.74 24.56
CA SER A 201 13.04 -5.56 23.78
C SER A 201 14.42 -5.81 23.23
N TYR A 202 14.92 -4.94 22.35
CA TYR A 202 16.32 -4.91 21.97
C TYR A 202 17.21 -4.51 23.17
N ASP A 203 18.46 -4.99 23.17
CA ASP A 203 19.43 -4.70 24.23
C ASP A 203 19.99 -3.28 24.12
N HIS A 204 20.16 -2.75 22.91
CA HIS A 204 20.77 -1.44 22.63
C HIS A 204 20.04 -0.71 21.51
N ALA A 205 19.96 0.61 21.62
CA ALA A 205 19.39 1.48 20.59
C ALA A 205 20.22 2.76 20.43
N TYR A 206 20.40 3.18 19.17
CA TYR A 206 21.11 4.41 18.80
C TYR A 206 20.32 5.13 17.71
N VAL A 207 20.45 6.46 17.67
CA VAL A 207 20.05 7.23 16.51
C VAL A 207 21.24 7.40 15.58
N ILE A 208 21.10 6.97 14.34
CA ILE A 208 22.14 7.13 13.30
C ILE A 208 21.62 8.02 12.19
N GLY A 209 22.48 8.71 11.49
CA GLY A 209 22.05 9.59 10.40
C GLY A 209 23.20 10.38 9.76
N ASP A 210 22.86 11.43 9.02
CA ASP A 210 23.84 12.32 8.40
C ASP A 210 24.84 12.95 9.39
N PHE A 211 24.42 13.08 10.65
CA PHE A 211 25.19 13.68 11.72
C PHE A 211 26.20 12.71 12.35
N SER A 212 26.04 11.41 12.12
CA SER A 212 26.89 10.33 12.67
C SER A 212 27.59 9.51 11.58
N GLU A 213 27.57 10.01 10.31
CA GLU A 213 28.09 9.27 9.15
C GLU A 213 27.41 7.88 8.96
N TRP A 214 26.17 7.72 9.48
CA TRP A 214 25.37 6.49 9.48
C TRP A 214 25.96 5.35 10.31
N GLU A 215 26.90 5.67 11.23
CA GLU A 215 27.44 4.74 12.22
C GLU A 215 26.86 5.06 13.60
N TYR A 216 26.71 4.02 14.45
CA TYR A 216 26.33 4.26 15.84
C TYR A 216 27.51 4.85 16.60
N GLN A 217 27.23 5.82 17.46
CA GLN A 217 28.21 6.54 18.27
C GLN A 217 27.62 6.75 19.66
N SER A 218 28.45 6.68 20.69
CA SER A 218 28.04 6.85 22.10
C SER A 218 27.27 8.14 22.35
N GLU A 219 27.57 9.21 21.58
CA GLU A 219 26.87 10.50 21.66
C GLU A 219 25.39 10.39 21.31
N TYR A 220 24.99 9.42 20.45
CA TYR A 220 23.63 9.22 19.97
C TYR A 220 22.98 7.96 20.55
N ALA A 221 23.56 7.42 21.66
CA ALA A 221 22.95 6.31 22.39
C ALA A 221 21.59 6.75 22.97
N MET A 222 20.57 5.93 22.80
CA MET A 222 19.23 6.21 23.30
C MET A 222 19.09 5.79 24.77
N LEU A 223 18.30 6.54 25.52
CA LEU A 223 17.95 6.24 26.89
C LEU A 223 16.76 5.27 26.93
N ARG A 224 16.77 4.33 27.86
CA ARG A 224 15.69 3.34 28.03
C ARG A 224 14.72 3.74 29.11
N ASP A 225 13.43 3.87 28.76
CA ASP A 225 12.32 3.95 29.73
C ASP A 225 11.67 2.56 29.85
N GLU A 226 11.99 1.85 30.94
CA GLU A 226 11.50 0.50 31.19
C GLU A 226 9.99 0.43 31.45
N GLU A 227 9.44 1.45 32.12
CA GLU A 227 8.01 1.50 32.45
C GLU A 227 7.18 1.70 31.17
N ALA A 228 7.57 2.66 30.34
CA ALA A 228 6.92 2.93 29.07
C ALA A 228 7.25 1.87 28.00
N GLY A 229 8.36 1.16 28.11
CA GLY A 229 8.85 0.23 27.10
C GLY A 229 9.31 0.95 25.83
N THR A 230 10.03 2.06 26.00
CA THR A 230 10.47 2.92 24.90
C THR A 230 11.96 3.23 24.98
N TRP A 231 12.54 3.50 23.83
CA TRP A 231 13.82 4.18 23.69
C TRP A 231 13.56 5.65 23.34
N TRP A 232 14.38 6.57 23.88
CA TRP A 232 14.24 7.97 23.52
C TRP A 232 15.58 8.69 23.47
N TYR A 233 15.66 9.72 22.62
CA TYR A 233 16.83 10.59 22.46
C TYR A 233 16.38 12.01 22.16
N THR A 234 17.04 13.02 22.77
CA THR A 234 16.75 14.45 22.53
C THR A 234 17.92 15.15 21.86
N PHE A 235 17.68 15.70 20.70
CA PHE A 235 18.56 16.67 20.07
C PHE A 235 18.27 18.05 20.63
N GLU A 236 19.26 18.73 21.25
CA GLU A 236 19.09 20.03 21.91
C GLU A 236 19.55 21.23 21.05
N GLN A 237 20.21 21.02 19.92
CA GLN A 237 20.82 22.07 19.11
C GLN A 237 20.63 21.81 17.61
N VAL A 238 19.43 21.44 17.20
CA VAL A 238 19.12 21.32 15.76
C VAL A 238 19.08 22.71 15.11
N GLU A 239 19.53 22.78 13.87
CA GLU A 239 19.50 24.01 13.06
C GLU A 239 18.10 24.18 12.45
N PRO A 240 17.37 25.28 12.76
CA PRO A 240 16.04 25.51 12.22
C PRO A 240 16.02 25.53 10.69
N GLY A 241 15.05 24.83 10.10
CA GLY A 241 14.90 24.71 8.65
C GLY A 241 15.83 23.70 7.98
N LYS A 242 16.78 23.11 8.72
CA LYS A 242 17.60 22.02 8.21
C LYS A 242 16.91 20.68 8.40
N GLU A 243 16.96 19.87 7.37
CA GLU A 243 16.51 18.48 7.43
C GLU A 243 17.60 17.58 8.01
N TYR A 244 17.22 16.68 8.92
CA TYR A 244 18.08 15.69 9.54
C TYR A 244 17.55 14.32 9.18
N ARG A 245 18.26 13.58 8.34
CA ARG A 245 17.92 12.21 7.96
C ARG A 245 18.48 11.25 8.96
N PHE A 246 17.66 10.27 9.38
CA PHE A 246 18.02 9.35 10.44
C PHE A 246 17.34 7.99 10.32
N GLN A 247 17.88 7.04 11.06
CA GLN A 247 17.27 5.74 11.40
C GLN A 247 17.57 5.41 12.85
N TYR A 248 16.84 4.44 13.39
CA TYR A 248 17.20 3.75 14.61
C TYR A 248 18.06 2.54 14.27
N HIS A 249 19.21 2.43 14.93
CA HIS A 249 20.07 1.26 14.91
C HIS A 249 19.82 0.49 16.23
N LEU A 250 19.29 -0.71 16.12
CA LEU A 250 18.93 -1.55 17.25
C LEU A 250 19.76 -2.83 17.20
N HIS A 251 20.25 -3.24 18.35
CA HIS A 251 21.01 -4.50 18.50
C HIS A 251 20.50 -5.33 19.67
N ASP A 252 20.44 -6.63 19.46
CA ASP A 252 20.11 -7.63 20.43
C ASP A 252 20.95 -8.90 20.15
N ALA A 253 21.44 -9.56 21.20
CA ALA A 253 22.33 -10.71 21.07
C ALA A 253 21.66 -11.91 20.35
N ASP A 254 20.35 -12.07 20.50
CA ASP A 254 19.59 -13.18 19.93
C ASP A 254 18.95 -12.81 18.58
N ARG A 255 18.44 -11.56 18.44
CA ARG A 255 17.75 -11.06 17.25
C ARG A 255 18.70 -10.48 16.20
N GLY A 256 19.93 -10.14 16.60
CA GLY A 256 20.92 -9.48 15.76
C GLY A 256 20.68 -7.97 15.67
N THR A 257 21.17 -7.36 14.60
CA THR A 257 21.13 -5.91 14.37
C THR A 257 20.15 -5.56 13.27
N ILE A 258 19.35 -4.49 13.49
CA ILE A 258 18.46 -3.93 12.48
C ILE A 258 18.58 -2.40 12.40
N ARG A 259 18.24 -1.84 11.24
CA ARG A 259 18.02 -0.41 11.04
C ARG A 259 16.59 -0.19 10.54
N ILE A 260 15.89 0.72 11.18
CA ILE A 260 14.50 1.08 10.82
C ILE A 260 14.33 2.60 10.86
N CYS A 261 13.43 3.12 10.02
CA CYS A 261 12.97 4.50 10.16
C CYS A 261 11.96 4.62 11.32
N ASP A 262 11.65 5.85 11.71
CA ASP A 262 10.62 6.09 12.71
C ASP A 262 9.23 5.76 12.15
N PRO A 263 8.35 5.03 12.88
CA PRO A 263 7.00 4.68 12.42
C PRO A 263 6.07 5.88 12.16
N TYR A 264 6.40 7.04 12.72
CA TYR A 264 5.62 8.28 12.63
C TYR A 264 6.31 9.34 11.76
N THR A 265 7.33 8.95 10.99
CA THR A 265 8.06 9.91 10.14
C THR A 265 7.19 10.46 9.02
N GLU A 266 7.23 11.78 8.85
CA GLU A 266 6.49 12.51 7.80
C GLU A 266 7.30 12.69 6.51
N ILE A 267 8.59 12.38 6.57
CA ILE A 267 9.53 12.47 5.45
C ILE A 267 10.29 11.15 5.40
N VAL A 268 10.20 10.46 4.28
CA VAL A 268 10.84 9.16 4.06
C VAL A 268 11.62 9.18 2.76
N TYR A 269 12.77 8.53 2.76
CA TYR A 269 13.59 8.30 1.57
C TYR A 269 13.85 6.81 1.39
N SER A 270 13.90 6.39 0.12
CA SER A 270 14.24 5.03 -0.26
C SER A 270 15.31 5.01 -1.36
N ALA A 271 15.95 3.87 -1.54
CA ALA A 271 16.96 3.72 -2.59
C ALA A 271 16.39 3.93 -4.00
N ASP A 272 15.10 3.70 -4.19
CA ASP A 272 14.41 3.86 -5.47
C ASP A 272 14.06 5.30 -5.84
N ASP A 273 14.19 6.25 -4.91
CA ASP A 273 13.85 7.66 -5.12
C ASP A 273 14.62 8.30 -6.29
N HIS A 274 15.78 7.76 -6.64
CA HIS A 274 16.57 8.23 -7.79
C HIS A 274 15.85 8.08 -9.14
N TRP A 275 14.79 7.28 -9.23
CA TRP A 275 13.95 7.15 -10.41
C TRP A 275 12.86 8.23 -10.51
N ILE A 276 12.59 8.96 -9.42
CA ILE A 276 11.58 10.02 -9.40
C ILE A 276 12.12 11.25 -10.16
N PRO A 277 11.39 11.75 -11.17
CA PRO A 277 11.85 12.90 -11.94
C PRO A 277 11.99 14.15 -11.06
N ALA A 278 13.07 14.93 -11.26
CA ALA A 278 13.24 16.21 -10.57
C ALA A 278 12.12 17.24 -10.89
N SER A 279 11.34 17.04 -11.95
CA SER A 279 10.12 17.82 -12.22
C SER A 279 8.99 17.48 -11.27
N THR A 280 8.90 16.24 -10.79
CA THR A 280 7.90 15.77 -9.85
C THR A 280 8.31 16.11 -8.42
N TYR A 281 9.55 15.80 -8.04
CA TYR A 281 10.08 16.16 -6.72
C TYR A 281 11.38 17.01 -6.86
N PRO A 282 11.27 18.34 -6.93
CA PRO A 282 12.44 19.22 -7.04
C PRO A 282 13.29 19.20 -5.77
N GLY A 283 14.61 19.07 -5.95
CA GLY A 283 15.56 19.18 -4.84
C GLY A 283 15.63 17.96 -3.92
N MET A 284 15.12 16.80 -4.37
CA MET A 284 15.24 15.56 -3.61
C MET A 284 16.70 15.25 -3.30
N PRO A 285 17.06 15.02 -2.03
CA PRO A 285 18.41 14.63 -1.66
C PRO A 285 18.74 13.23 -2.19
N ALA A 286 20.02 13.00 -2.49
CA ALA A 286 20.46 11.66 -2.84
C ALA A 286 20.29 10.70 -1.64
N TYR A 287 19.85 9.50 -1.91
CA TYR A 287 19.76 8.46 -0.86
C TYR A 287 21.16 8.15 -0.30
N PRO A 288 21.33 8.00 1.03
CA PRO A 288 22.62 7.75 1.65
C PRO A 288 23.19 6.38 1.24
N THR A 289 24.45 6.33 0.82
CA THR A 289 25.10 5.07 0.40
C THR A 289 25.64 4.25 1.58
N ALA A 290 25.65 4.80 2.78
CA ALA A 290 26.16 4.15 4.01
C ALA A 290 25.06 3.45 4.82
N THR A 291 23.83 3.40 4.31
CA THR A 291 22.72 2.72 4.96
C THR A 291 21.78 2.09 3.95
N SER A 292 20.75 1.39 4.43
CA SER A 292 19.76 0.71 3.61
C SER A 292 18.36 0.78 4.24
N GLY A 293 17.34 0.38 3.45
CA GLY A 293 15.95 0.40 3.88
C GLY A 293 15.35 1.82 3.86
N LEU A 294 14.25 2.02 4.55
CA LEU A 294 13.61 3.35 4.62
C LEU A 294 14.39 4.26 5.58
N VAL A 295 14.65 5.48 5.13
CA VAL A 295 15.31 6.53 5.90
C VAL A 295 14.29 7.60 6.25
N GLY A 296 14.05 7.81 7.55
CA GLY A 296 13.20 8.90 8.03
C GLY A 296 13.96 10.23 8.09
N ALA A 297 13.21 11.33 8.17
CA ALA A 297 13.80 12.64 8.43
C ALA A 297 12.89 13.50 9.31
N PHE A 298 13.52 14.43 10.04
CA PHE A 298 12.81 15.49 10.74
C PHE A 298 13.39 16.88 10.36
N GLN A 299 12.55 17.88 10.45
CA GLN A 299 12.90 19.27 10.16
C GLN A 299 12.08 20.19 11.06
N THR A 300 12.73 21.03 11.86
CA THR A 300 12.07 22.09 12.64
C THR A 300 11.83 23.34 11.81
N ALA A 301 11.04 24.27 12.30
CA ALA A 301 10.78 25.58 11.67
C ALA A 301 10.35 25.48 10.19
N ARG A 302 9.60 24.43 9.83
CA ARG A 302 8.99 24.31 8.50
C ARG A 302 7.96 25.42 8.29
N GLU A 303 7.92 25.99 7.09
CA GLU A 303 6.91 26.99 6.74
C GLU A 303 5.54 26.33 6.65
N ASN A 304 4.54 26.99 7.25
CA ASN A 304 3.16 26.54 7.13
C ASN A 304 2.63 26.87 5.73
N TYR A 305 1.90 25.92 5.12
CA TYR A 305 1.20 26.17 3.88
C TYR A 305 0.11 27.24 4.08
N ALA A 306 0.07 28.24 3.20
CA ALA A 306 -0.91 29.32 3.24
C ALA A 306 -2.18 28.92 2.46
N TRP A 307 -3.11 28.24 3.13
CA TRP A 307 -4.38 27.84 2.57
C TRP A 307 -5.21 29.03 2.08
N GLN A 308 -5.78 28.93 0.90
CA GLN A 308 -6.59 29.99 0.27
C GLN A 308 -8.10 29.72 0.42
N ALA A 309 -8.52 28.46 0.45
CA ALA A 309 -9.89 28.08 0.65
C ALA A 309 -10.20 27.73 2.11
N ASP A 310 -11.41 28.13 2.54
CA ASP A 310 -12.06 27.58 3.73
C ASP A 310 -13.25 26.74 3.24
N PHE A 311 -13.08 25.43 3.20
CA PHE A 311 -14.01 24.50 2.57
C PHE A 311 -14.65 23.57 3.58
N THR A 312 -15.91 23.23 3.34
CA THR A 312 -16.67 22.23 4.09
C THR A 312 -17.66 21.54 3.16
N ILE A 313 -17.82 20.22 3.27
CA ILE A 313 -18.81 19.47 2.49
C ILE A 313 -20.21 19.92 2.85
N ALA A 314 -20.95 20.44 1.90
CA ALA A 314 -22.30 20.97 2.11
C ALA A 314 -23.34 19.86 2.35
N ASN A 315 -23.24 18.74 1.64
CA ASN A 315 -24.15 17.60 1.77
C ASN A 315 -23.40 16.28 1.50
N PRO A 316 -23.03 15.53 2.53
CA PRO A 316 -22.31 14.25 2.35
C PRO A 316 -23.18 13.16 1.71
N ASP A 317 -24.50 13.31 1.66
CA ASP A 317 -25.41 12.33 1.08
C ASP A 317 -25.64 12.54 -0.43
N ASP A 318 -25.03 13.58 -1.01
CA ASP A 318 -25.15 13.92 -2.43
C ASP A 318 -23.79 14.10 -3.12
N LEU A 319 -22.81 13.31 -2.74
CA LEU A 319 -21.48 13.35 -3.36
C LEU A 319 -21.51 12.68 -4.74
N ILE A 320 -20.87 13.34 -5.70
CA ILE A 320 -20.46 12.77 -6.98
C ILE A 320 -18.94 12.69 -6.94
N ILE A 321 -18.46 11.51 -6.63
CA ILE A 321 -17.05 11.20 -6.36
C ILE A 321 -16.38 10.79 -7.67
N TYR A 322 -15.18 11.29 -7.91
CA TYR A 322 -14.31 10.83 -8.99
C TYR A 322 -13.13 10.09 -8.38
N GLU A 323 -13.11 8.78 -8.53
CA GLU A 323 -12.01 7.92 -8.11
C GLU A 323 -10.82 8.14 -9.04
N LEU A 324 -9.67 8.51 -8.49
CA LEU A 324 -8.52 9.02 -9.24
C LEU A 324 -7.22 8.31 -8.88
N LEU A 325 -6.61 7.64 -9.85
CA LEU A 325 -5.24 7.16 -9.78
C LEU A 325 -4.29 8.16 -10.48
N LEU A 326 -3.50 8.89 -9.72
CA LEU A 326 -2.59 9.92 -10.24
C LEU A 326 -1.64 9.39 -11.32
N ARG A 327 -1.11 8.18 -11.14
CA ARG A 327 -0.19 7.51 -12.07
C ARG A 327 -0.75 7.37 -13.49
N ASP A 328 -2.04 7.06 -13.62
CA ASP A 328 -2.69 6.74 -14.89
C ASP A 328 -3.59 7.87 -15.40
N PHE A 329 -3.53 9.07 -14.81
CA PHE A 329 -4.41 10.19 -15.15
C PHE A 329 -3.78 11.21 -16.11
N SER A 330 -2.45 11.38 -16.04
CA SER A 330 -1.74 12.35 -16.87
C SER A 330 -0.42 11.81 -17.41
N SER A 331 0.15 12.48 -18.39
CA SER A 331 1.46 12.10 -18.95
C SER A 331 2.62 12.35 -17.99
N THR A 332 2.46 13.22 -17.00
CA THR A 332 3.46 13.47 -15.95
C THR A 332 3.35 12.50 -14.79
N LYS A 333 2.21 11.78 -14.68
CA LYS A 333 1.93 10.76 -13.65
C LYS A 333 2.00 11.29 -12.22
N ASP A 334 1.76 12.57 -12.02
CA ASP A 334 1.94 13.28 -10.76
C ASP A 334 0.83 14.31 -10.50
N LEU A 335 0.89 14.96 -9.34
CA LEU A 335 -0.06 16.00 -8.93
C LEU A 335 -0.11 17.19 -9.88
N LYS A 336 1.00 17.55 -10.55
CA LYS A 336 0.99 18.64 -11.55
C LYS A 336 0.09 18.30 -12.73
N GLY A 337 0.13 17.05 -13.17
CA GLY A 337 -0.74 16.59 -14.24
C GLY A 337 -2.19 16.55 -13.83
N ALA A 338 -2.51 16.19 -12.59
CA ALA A 338 -3.87 16.21 -12.06
C ALA A 338 -4.37 17.66 -11.90
N LEU A 339 -3.56 18.57 -11.34
CA LEU A 339 -3.86 20.00 -11.24
C LEU A 339 -4.23 20.61 -12.60
N ALA A 340 -3.50 20.27 -13.64
CA ALA A 340 -3.75 20.76 -15.00
C ALA A 340 -5.10 20.28 -15.59
N ARG A 341 -5.78 19.35 -14.93
CA ARG A 341 -7.06 18.75 -15.34
C ARG A 341 -8.23 19.07 -14.40
N LEU A 342 -8.02 19.84 -13.34
CA LEU A 342 -9.11 20.20 -12.40
C LEU A 342 -10.26 20.92 -13.09
N ASP A 343 -10.00 21.81 -14.04
CA ASP A 343 -11.06 22.49 -14.79
C ASP A 343 -11.93 21.52 -15.63
N TYR A 344 -11.36 20.41 -16.09
CA TYR A 344 -12.11 19.34 -16.75
C TYR A 344 -13.03 18.62 -15.76
N LEU A 345 -12.56 18.31 -14.56
CA LEU A 345 -13.33 17.66 -13.51
C LEU A 345 -14.43 18.58 -12.96
N ASP A 346 -14.13 19.87 -12.78
CA ASP A 346 -15.11 20.88 -12.40
C ASP A 346 -16.21 21.03 -13.45
N ALA A 347 -15.84 21.07 -14.74
CA ALA A 347 -16.80 21.13 -15.85
C ALA A 347 -17.66 19.84 -15.98
N LEU A 348 -17.16 18.67 -15.54
CA LEU A 348 -17.96 17.46 -15.42
C LEU A 348 -19.03 17.59 -14.33
N GLY A 349 -18.78 18.42 -13.31
CA GLY A 349 -19.71 18.75 -12.24
C GLY A 349 -19.54 17.91 -10.98
N ILE A 350 -18.47 17.14 -10.86
CA ILE A 350 -18.16 16.39 -9.62
C ILE A 350 -17.98 17.35 -8.43
N ASN A 351 -18.22 16.86 -7.22
CA ASN A 351 -18.01 17.61 -5.99
C ASN A 351 -17.12 16.89 -4.96
N ALA A 352 -16.54 15.75 -5.34
CA ALA A 352 -15.52 15.08 -4.58
C ALA A 352 -14.54 14.33 -5.50
N ILE A 353 -13.28 14.26 -5.10
CA ILE A 353 -12.26 13.37 -5.66
C ILE A 353 -11.88 12.38 -4.57
N GLU A 354 -11.87 11.09 -4.88
CA GLU A 354 -11.28 10.05 -4.05
C GLU A 354 -9.93 9.69 -4.65
N LEU A 355 -8.84 10.12 -3.99
CA LEU A 355 -7.50 9.74 -4.39
C LEU A 355 -7.25 8.28 -3.98
N MET A 356 -6.91 7.42 -4.93
CA MET A 356 -6.33 6.12 -4.63
C MET A 356 -5.09 6.31 -3.74
N PRO A 357 -4.63 5.28 -3.00
CA PRO A 357 -3.69 5.47 -1.92
C PRO A 357 -2.43 6.24 -2.33
N VAL A 358 -2.13 7.32 -1.61
CA VAL A 358 -0.96 8.20 -1.84
C VAL A 358 -0.10 8.37 -0.59
N GLN A 359 -0.32 7.55 0.45
CA GLN A 359 0.66 7.39 1.52
C GLN A 359 1.85 6.62 0.97
N GLU A 360 3.05 6.82 1.53
CA GLU A 360 4.28 6.20 1.01
C GLU A 360 4.14 4.68 0.88
N PHE A 361 4.38 4.18 -0.32
CA PHE A 361 4.30 2.76 -0.68
C PHE A 361 5.65 2.22 -1.19
N ASP A 362 5.82 0.90 -1.18
CA ASP A 362 7.04 0.26 -1.70
C ASP A 362 7.20 0.50 -3.21
N GLY A 363 8.36 1.05 -3.61
CA GLY A 363 8.68 1.40 -4.98
C GLY A 363 7.98 2.69 -5.45
N ASN A 364 8.11 3.03 -6.75
CA ASN A 364 7.62 4.31 -7.30
C ASN A 364 6.51 4.13 -8.35
N ASN A 365 5.99 2.92 -8.52
CA ASN A 365 4.98 2.59 -9.53
C ASN A 365 3.98 1.58 -8.99
N SER A 366 2.97 2.06 -8.31
CA SER A 366 1.96 1.24 -7.65
C SER A 366 0.56 1.85 -7.78
N TRP A 367 -0.46 1.08 -7.43
CA TRP A 367 -1.78 1.58 -7.08
C TRP A 367 -1.82 2.18 -5.67
N GLY A 368 -0.77 1.93 -4.84
CA GLY A 368 -0.66 2.41 -3.48
C GLY A 368 -1.13 1.43 -2.38
N TYR A 369 -1.67 0.25 -2.75
CA TYR A 369 -2.12 -0.76 -1.78
C TYR A 369 -0.98 -1.61 -1.19
N ASN A 370 0.23 -1.08 -1.19
CA ASN A 370 1.41 -1.66 -0.57
C ASN A 370 2.12 -0.62 0.34
N PRO A 371 1.42 -0.06 1.36
CA PRO A 371 1.96 1.01 2.18
C PRO A 371 3.14 0.54 3.03
N CYS A 372 4.13 1.41 3.16
CA CYS A 372 5.32 1.19 3.99
C CYS A 372 5.58 2.29 5.03
N ALA A 373 4.99 3.50 4.87
CA ALA A 373 5.05 4.56 5.87
C ALA A 373 3.80 5.45 5.81
N TYR A 374 2.96 5.40 6.84
CA TYR A 374 1.62 6.00 6.80
C TYR A 374 1.61 7.53 7.01
N PHE A 375 2.62 8.10 7.65
CA PHE A 375 2.67 9.56 7.92
C PHE A 375 3.33 10.34 6.78
N ALA A 376 4.02 9.68 5.86
CA ALA A 376 4.61 10.28 4.67
C ALA A 376 3.67 10.17 3.46
N MET A 377 3.63 11.22 2.64
CA MET A 377 2.97 11.18 1.34
C MET A 377 3.98 10.72 0.29
N ASP A 378 3.52 9.93 -0.67
CA ASP A 378 4.38 9.31 -1.67
C ASP A 378 5.04 10.34 -2.61
N LYS A 379 6.36 10.25 -2.69
CA LYS A 379 7.22 11.17 -3.44
C LYS A 379 7.07 11.03 -4.95
N ALA A 380 6.62 9.86 -5.44
CA ALA A 380 6.39 9.63 -6.86
C ALA A 380 5.31 10.54 -7.44
N TYR A 381 4.45 11.11 -6.59
CA TYR A 381 3.40 12.02 -7.00
C TYR A 381 3.71 13.51 -6.75
N GLY A 382 4.68 13.83 -5.89
CA GLY A 382 5.08 15.20 -5.64
C GLY A 382 5.54 15.48 -4.22
N THR A 383 5.82 16.75 -3.94
CA THR A 383 6.20 17.21 -2.60
C THR A 383 4.98 17.38 -1.71
N ARG A 384 5.19 17.46 -0.40
CA ARG A 384 4.19 17.76 0.61
C ARG A 384 3.36 19.01 0.27
N GLU A 385 4.02 20.08 -0.18
CA GLU A 385 3.39 21.34 -0.57
C GLU A 385 2.51 21.16 -1.81
N MET A 386 2.88 20.28 -2.74
CA MET A 386 2.09 20.00 -3.93
C MET A 386 0.79 19.24 -3.60
N TYR A 387 0.81 18.34 -2.61
CA TYR A 387 -0.40 17.71 -2.09
C TYR A 387 -1.35 18.76 -1.50
N LYS A 388 -0.83 19.65 -0.65
CA LYS A 388 -1.62 20.75 -0.07
C LYS A 388 -2.17 21.68 -1.15
N GLN A 389 -1.36 22.02 -2.15
CA GLN A 389 -1.80 22.82 -3.28
C GLN A 389 -2.92 22.14 -4.07
N PHE A 390 -2.81 20.84 -4.31
CA PHE A 390 -3.85 20.08 -5.01
C PHE A 390 -5.17 20.13 -4.25
N ILE A 391 -5.14 19.89 -2.94
CA ILE A 391 -6.33 19.93 -2.08
C ILE A 391 -6.94 21.33 -2.05
N ASP A 392 -6.12 22.37 -1.87
CA ASP A 392 -6.56 23.77 -1.84
C ASP A 392 -7.23 24.19 -3.17
N GLU A 393 -6.63 23.80 -4.30
CA GLU A 393 -7.21 24.06 -5.63
C GLU A 393 -8.52 23.29 -5.89
N CYS A 394 -8.68 22.10 -5.29
CA CYS A 394 -9.97 21.39 -5.28
C CYS A 394 -10.99 22.16 -4.43
N HIS A 395 -10.62 22.58 -3.23
CA HIS A 395 -11.47 23.35 -2.32
C HIS A 395 -11.94 24.69 -2.92
N ILE A 396 -11.05 25.41 -3.63
CA ILE A 396 -11.40 26.64 -4.38
C ILE A 396 -12.54 26.39 -5.41
N ARG A 397 -12.60 25.19 -5.99
CA ARG A 397 -13.65 24.77 -6.94
C ARG A 397 -14.87 24.14 -6.27
N GLY A 398 -14.90 24.05 -4.94
CA GLY A 398 -15.97 23.37 -4.20
C GLY A 398 -15.93 21.84 -4.32
N ILE A 399 -14.76 21.27 -4.55
CA ILE A 399 -14.52 19.82 -4.68
C ILE A 399 -13.83 19.32 -3.40
N ALA A 400 -14.45 18.39 -2.69
CA ALA A 400 -13.87 17.68 -1.57
C ALA A 400 -12.75 16.75 -2.03
N VAL A 401 -11.76 16.49 -1.16
CA VAL A 401 -10.72 15.49 -1.42
C VAL A 401 -10.76 14.40 -0.35
N LEU A 402 -11.13 13.21 -0.75
CA LEU A 402 -11.13 12.00 0.08
C LEU A 402 -9.85 11.21 -0.19
N LEU A 403 -9.31 10.57 0.83
CA LEU A 403 -8.14 9.71 0.69
C LEU A 403 -8.52 8.24 0.88
N ASP A 404 -8.12 7.40 -0.05
CA ASP A 404 -8.16 5.95 0.12
C ASP A 404 -6.99 5.51 1.03
N VAL A 405 -7.33 4.87 2.16
CA VAL A 405 -6.39 4.48 3.22
C VAL A 405 -6.37 2.97 3.43
N VAL A 406 -5.18 2.42 3.58
CA VAL A 406 -4.94 0.98 3.62
C VAL A 406 -4.46 0.58 5.02
N TYR A 407 -5.39 0.30 5.93
CA TYR A 407 -5.04 -0.14 7.29
C TYR A 407 -5.32 -1.63 7.55
N ASN A 408 -5.68 -2.39 6.51
CA ASN A 408 -5.77 -3.84 6.64
C ASN A 408 -4.40 -4.50 6.78
N HIS A 409 -3.38 -3.97 6.08
CA HIS A 409 -2.04 -4.55 6.00
C HIS A 409 -0.97 -3.49 5.75
N ALA A 410 0.29 -3.86 6.00
CA ALA A 410 1.47 -3.10 5.60
C ALA A 410 2.51 -4.03 4.96
N THR A 411 3.47 -3.48 4.20
CA THR A 411 4.58 -4.26 3.66
C THR A 411 5.62 -4.57 4.74
N GLY A 412 6.54 -5.51 4.46
CA GLY A 412 7.65 -5.81 5.35
C GLY A 412 8.68 -4.68 5.50
N ALA A 413 8.59 -3.63 4.68
CA ALA A 413 9.41 -2.43 4.83
C ALA A 413 8.90 -1.51 5.95
N HIS A 414 7.63 -1.66 6.39
CA HIS A 414 7.09 -0.87 7.49
C HIS A 414 7.89 -1.08 8.78
N PRO A 415 8.32 -0.02 9.48
CA PRO A 415 9.23 -0.15 10.64
C PRO A 415 8.68 -1.01 11.76
N MET A 416 7.39 -0.96 12.08
CA MET A 416 6.79 -1.83 13.11
C MET A 416 6.70 -3.30 12.68
N ALA A 417 6.61 -3.60 11.39
CA ALA A 417 6.70 -4.97 10.88
C ALA A 417 8.16 -5.48 10.99
N LYS A 418 9.11 -4.64 10.58
CA LYS A 418 10.54 -4.96 10.54
C LYS A 418 11.16 -5.08 11.94
N LEU A 419 10.63 -4.37 12.93
CA LEU A 419 11.16 -4.36 14.30
C LEU A 419 11.19 -5.78 14.91
N TYR A 420 10.17 -6.57 14.67
CA TYR A 420 10.13 -7.99 15.08
C TYR A 420 9.84 -8.86 13.86
N TRP A 421 10.93 -9.28 13.20
CA TRP A 421 10.88 -9.98 11.92
C TRP A 421 11.43 -11.39 12.01
N ASN A 422 10.72 -12.36 11.45
CA ASN A 422 11.19 -13.72 11.25
C ASN A 422 11.88 -13.84 9.90
N THR A 423 13.21 -13.83 9.90
CA THR A 423 14.02 -13.93 8.68
C THR A 423 13.92 -15.28 7.97
N THR A 424 13.58 -16.35 8.71
CA THR A 424 13.46 -17.71 8.16
C THR A 424 12.21 -17.83 7.28
N ASP A 425 11.07 -17.34 7.79
CA ASP A 425 9.78 -17.44 7.09
C ASP A 425 9.45 -16.19 6.29
N ASN A 426 10.33 -15.18 6.35
CA ASN A 426 10.15 -13.86 5.69
C ASN A 426 8.79 -13.23 6.00
N CYS A 427 8.45 -13.14 7.27
CA CYS A 427 7.21 -12.53 7.76
C CYS A 427 7.43 -11.90 9.14
N THR A 428 6.42 -11.23 9.68
CA THR A 428 6.42 -10.74 11.06
C THR A 428 6.57 -11.89 12.05
N ALA A 429 7.41 -11.70 13.08
CA ALA A 429 7.69 -12.73 14.07
C ALA A 429 6.46 -13.00 14.96
N GLY A 430 6.42 -14.18 15.59
CA GLY A 430 5.31 -14.60 16.46
C GLY A 430 5.17 -13.76 17.73
N ASP A 431 6.18 -13.01 18.09
CA ASP A 431 6.22 -12.08 19.22
C ASP A 431 6.01 -10.60 18.80
N ASN A 432 5.85 -10.32 17.49
CA ASN A 432 5.45 -8.99 17.03
C ASN A 432 4.05 -8.65 17.58
N PRO A 433 3.88 -7.59 18.40
CA PRO A 433 2.60 -7.30 19.02
C PRO A 433 1.57 -6.68 18.08
N TRP A 434 2.02 -6.07 16.99
CA TRP A 434 1.20 -5.22 16.12
C TRP A 434 0.64 -5.95 14.90
N PHE A 435 1.26 -7.07 14.51
CA PHE A 435 0.87 -7.83 13.31
C PHE A 435 0.48 -9.26 13.64
N ASN A 436 -0.44 -9.79 12.88
CA ASN A 436 -0.74 -11.21 12.88
C ASN A 436 0.25 -11.96 11.98
N VAL A 437 0.90 -13.01 12.46
CA VAL A 437 1.75 -13.88 11.63
C VAL A 437 0.95 -14.50 10.48
N THR A 438 -0.31 -14.80 10.74
CA THR A 438 -1.26 -15.29 9.76
C THR A 438 -2.55 -14.54 9.92
N ALA A 439 -3.01 -13.88 8.87
CA ALA A 439 -4.28 -13.17 8.88
C ALA A 439 -5.43 -14.10 9.36
N PRO A 440 -6.31 -13.63 10.24
CA PRO A 440 -7.45 -14.42 10.71
C PRO A 440 -8.54 -14.61 9.64
N HIS A 441 -8.41 -13.95 8.51
CA HIS A 441 -9.33 -13.94 7.38
C HIS A 441 -8.68 -14.45 6.08
N PRO A 442 -9.45 -14.82 5.04
CA PRO A 442 -8.90 -15.38 3.79
C PRO A 442 -8.28 -14.33 2.84
N TYR A 443 -8.42 -13.03 3.14
CA TYR A 443 -7.94 -11.93 2.30
C TYR A 443 -6.55 -11.47 2.73
N SER A 444 -5.63 -12.41 2.93
CA SER A 444 -4.24 -12.11 3.35
C SER A 444 -3.48 -11.42 2.23
N VAL A 445 -3.06 -10.19 2.50
CA VAL A 445 -2.20 -9.36 1.64
C VAL A 445 -1.08 -8.84 2.52
N PHE A 446 0.18 -8.96 2.11
CA PHE A 446 1.34 -8.54 2.90
C PHE A 446 1.27 -8.99 4.37
N HIS A 447 1.41 -8.06 5.34
CA HIS A 447 1.40 -8.35 6.78
C HIS A 447 0.18 -7.70 7.42
N ASP A 448 -0.66 -8.52 8.01
CA ASP A 448 -1.98 -8.18 8.54
C ASP A 448 -1.88 -7.48 9.90
N TRP A 449 -2.50 -6.31 10.03
CA TRP A 449 -2.54 -5.56 11.29
C TRP A 449 -3.44 -6.23 12.35
N ASN A 450 -2.95 -6.31 13.58
CA ASN A 450 -3.74 -6.77 14.72
C ASN A 450 -4.57 -5.63 15.30
N HIS A 451 -5.77 -5.40 14.80
CA HIS A 451 -6.67 -4.34 15.27
C HIS A 451 -7.24 -4.57 16.69
N GLU A 452 -7.04 -5.73 17.33
CA GLU A 452 -7.33 -5.89 18.77
C GLU A 452 -6.26 -5.23 19.65
N ASN A 453 -5.05 -5.01 19.13
CA ASN A 453 -4.02 -4.27 19.85
C ASN A 453 -4.36 -2.76 19.93
N THR A 454 -4.39 -2.22 21.14
CA THR A 454 -4.70 -0.80 21.36
C THR A 454 -3.65 0.14 20.77
N GLU A 455 -2.36 -0.26 20.71
CA GLU A 455 -1.28 0.54 20.11
C GLU A 455 -1.48 0.65 18.60
N VAL A 456 -1.96 -0.40 17.93
CA VAL A 456 -2.33 -0.36 16.51
C VAL A 456 -3.46 0.65 16.28
N ARG A 457 -4.51 0.59 17.10
CA ARG A 457 -5.62 1.54 16.98
C ARG A 457 -5.19 2.98 17.23
N GLU A 458 -4.33 3.22 18.23
CA GLU A 458 -3.76 4.56 18.47
C GLU A 458 -2.90 5.04 17.29
N HIS A 459 -2.08 4.17 16.70
CA HIS A 459 -1.28 4.50 15.52
C HIS A 459 -2.16 4.92 14.34
N VAL A 460 -3.23 4.17 14.05
CA VAL A 460 -4.19 4.49 12.99
C VAL A 460 -4.93 5.81 13.30
N LYS A 461 -5.43 6.01 14.52
CA LYS A 461 -6.11 7.25 14.91
C LYS A 461 -5.21 8.47 14.79
N ARG A 462 -3.96 8.38 15.24
CA ARG A 462 -2.98 9.46 15.09
C ARG A 462 -2.68 9.77 13.63
N ASN A 463 -2.61 8.75 12.77
CA ASN A 463 -2.42 8.97 11.35
C ASN A 463 -3.62 9.67 10.69
N LEU A 464 -4.85 9.24 11.00
CA LEU A 464 -6.07 9.87 10.51
C LEU A 464 -6.17 11.34 10.96
N GLU A 465 -5.89 11.61 12.24
CA GLU A 465 -5.83 12.97 12.78
C GLU A 465 -4.78 13.84 12.07
N TYR A 466 -3.58 13.29 11.85
CA TYR A 466 -2.50 13.95 11.12
C TYR A 466 -2.92 14.34 9.69
N LEU A 467 -3.52 13.41 8.95
CA LEU A 467 -3.98 13.64 7.58
C LEU A 467 -5.06 14.73 7.50
N LEU A 468 -6.01 14.73 8.46
CA LEU A 468 -7.04 15.75 8.54
C LEU A 468 -6.47 17.14 8.87
N ARG A 469 -5.54 17.23 9.84
CA ARG A 469 -5.00 18.51 10.30
C ARG A 469 -3.95 19.08 9.35
N GLU A 470 -3.07 18.21 8.85
CA GLU A 470 -1.91 18.64 8.08
C GLU A 470 -2.24 18.88 6.60
N TYR A 471 -3.06 17.99 6.01
CA TYR A 471 -3.42 18.06 4.58
C TYR A 471 -4.84 18.53 4.32
N ARG A 472 -5.69 18.62 5.35
CA ARG A 472 -7.11 18.99 5.23
C ARG A 472 -7.89 18.10 4.28
N PHE A 473 -7.63 16.78 4.29
CA PHE A 473 -8.54 15.84 3.64
C PHE A 473 -9.94 15.94 4.22
N ASP A 474 -10.96 15.78 3.40
CA ASP A 474 -12.37 15.92 3.78
C ASP A 474 -13.00 14.59 4.19
N GLY A 475 -12.22 13.54 4.22
CA GLY A 475 -12.65 12.20 4.61
C GLY A 475 -11.78 11.10 4.05
N PHE A 476 -12.23 9.87 4.28
CA PHE A 476 -11.46 8.67 3.94
C PHE A 476 -12.34 7.57 3.35
N ARG A 477 -11.77 6.84 2.39
CA ARG A 477 -12.24 5.51 2.01
C ARG A 477 -11.29 4.49 2.61
N PHE A 478 -11.80 3.56 3.41
CA PHE A 478 -11.00 2.50 4.01
C PHE A 478 -11.04 1.26 3.13
N ASP A 479 -9.84 0.83 2.71
CA ASP A 479 -9.63 -0.37 1.93
C ASP A 479 -9.87 -1.63 2.74
N LEU A 480 -10.49 -2.64 2.12
CA LEU A 480 -10.62 -4.02 2.62
C LEU A 480 -11.02 -4.12 4.11
N THR A 481 -11.99 -3.32 4.56
CA THR A 481 -12.40 -3.30 5.98
C THR A 481 -13.00 -4.61 6.48
N LYS A 482 -13.41 -5.49 5.57
CA LYS A 482 -13.76 -6.87 5.89
C LYS A 482 -12.60 -7.62 6.58
N GLY A 483 -11.36 -7.27 6.26
CA GLY A 483 -10.15 -7.81 6.84
C GLY A 483 -9.83 -7.31 8.26
N PHE A 484 -10.52 -6.29 8.79
CA PHE A 484 -10.25 -5.79 10.15
C PHE A 484 -10.73 -6.74 11.27
N THR A 485 -11.40 -7.83 10.89
CA THR A 485 -11.79 -8.89 11.83
C THR A 485 -10.58 -9.57 12.44
N GLN A 486 -10.59 -9.79 13.74
CA GLN A 486 -9.61 -10.65 14.43
C GLN A 486 -10.18 -12.04 14.73
N ARG A 487 -11.42 -12.28 14.30
CA ARG A 487 -12.05 -13.59 14.40
C ARG A 487 -11.67 -14.47 13.22
N LYS A 488 -11.13 -15.65 13.51
CA LYS A 488 -10.79 -16.62 12.47
C LYS A 488 -12.00 -16.97 11.62
N CYS A 489 -11.93 -16.70 10.33
CA CYS A 489 -12.99 -16.93 9.36
C CYS A 489 -12.47 -17.55 8.06
N THR A 490 -13.40 -17.94 7.20
CA THR A 490 -13.17 -18.46 5.85
C THR A 490 -13.89 -17.60 4.84
N GLU A 491 -13.66 -17.77 3.54
CA GLU A 491 -14.39 -17.13 2.45
C GLU A 491 -15.92 -17.14 2.68
N ALA A 492 -16.45 -18.28 3.08
CA ALA A 492 -17.89 -18.46 3.32
C ALA A 492 -18.41 -17.74 4.58
N THR A 493 -17.55 -17.35 5.51
CA THR A 493 -17.95 -16.77 6.82
C THR A 493 -17.41 -15.37 7.08
N ALA A 494 -16.51 -14.87 6.25
CA ALA A 494 -15.87 -13.55 6.42
C ALA A 494 -16.89 -12.40 6.34
N SER A 495 -17.97 -12.56 5.60
CA SER A 495 -19.05 -11.56 5.48
C SER A 495 -20.13 -11.70 6.57
N ASN A 496 -19.99 -12.64 7.53
CA ASN A 496 -20.93 -12.75 8.63
C ASN A 496 -20.76 -11.60 9.62
N TYR A 497 -21.82 -11.27 10.33
CA TYR A 497 -21.87 -10.22 11.34
C TYR A 497 -20.74 -10.36 12.37
N ASP A 498 -19.98 -9.28 12.58
CA ASP A 498 -18.83 -9.23 13.49
C ASP A 498 -18.84 -7.94 14.31
N GLN A 499 -19.24 -8.02 15.57
CA GLN A 499 -19.32 -6.86 16.47
C GLN A 499 -17.93 -6.27 16.75
N GLY A 500 -16.88 -7.09 16.88
CA GLY A 500 -15.52 -6.59 17.12
C GLY A 500 -15.02 -5.71 15.97
N ARG A 501 -15.34 -6.08 14.73
CA ARG A 501 -15.02 -5.28 13.54
C ARG A 501 -15.82 -3.97 13.50
N ILE A 502 -17.10 -4.01 13.84
CA ILE A 502 -17.94 -2.80 13.98
C ILE A 502 -17.33 -1.87 15.03
N ASP A 503 -16.97 -2.38 16.21
CA ASP A 503 -16.43 -1.59 17.31
C ASP A 503 -15.15 -0.85 16.90
N VAL A 504 -14.23 -1.53 16.21
CA VAL A 504 -12.98 -0.94 15.67
C VAL A 504 -13.26 0.15 14.65
N LEU A 505 -14.13 -0.13 13.67
CA LEU A 505 -14.48 0.83 12.62
C LEU A 505 -15.21 2.06 13.17
N THR A 506 -16.07 1.88 14.16
CA THR A 506 -16.73 2.97 14.88
C THR A 506 -15.73 3.80 15.70
N GLU A 507 -14.73 3.17 16.34
CA GLU A 507 -13.66 3.89 17.05
C GLU A 507 -12.85 4.79 16.10
N TYR A 508 -12.53 4.33 14.88
CA TYR A 508 -11.86 5.15 13.87
C TYR A 508 -12.75 6.28 13.34
N HIS A 509 -14.02 5.98 13.08
CA HIS A 509 -15.01 6.99 12.69
C HIS A 509 -15.11 8.10 13.74
N ASP A 510 -15.24 7.75 15.02
CA ASP A 510 -15.35 8.71 16.11
C ASP A 510 -14.10 9.59 16.24
N ALA A 511 -12.90 9.01 16.06
CA ALA A 511 -11.66 9.75 16.03
C ALA A 511 -11.61 10.78 14.88
N ILE A 512 -12.05 10.39 13.68
CA ILE A 512 -12.18 11.29 12.53
C ILE A 512 -13.16 12.43 12.85
N LYS A 513 -14.35 12.10 13.36
CA LYS A 513 -15.40 13.08 13.68
C LYS A 513 -15.03 14.02 14.83
N ALA A 514 -14.18 13.59 15.74
CA ALA A 514 -13.64 14.45 16.81
C ALA A 514 -12.73 15.56 16.25
N VAL A 515 -12.06 15.33 15.13
CA VAL A 515 -11.19 16.31 14.44
C VAL A 515 -11.99 17.16 13.45
N ASN A 516 -12.78 16.52 12.59
CA ASN A 516 -13.63 17.17 11.59
C ASN A 516 -15.03 16.51 11.59
N PRO A 517 -16.04 17.12 12.21
CA PRO A 517 -17.41 16.57 12.26
C PRO A 517 -18.04 16.33 10.90
N GLU A 518 -17.61 17.07 9.85
CA GLU A 518 -18.17 16.97 8.50
C GLU A 518 -17.40 15.98 7.61
N ALA A 519 -16.26 15.44 8.09
CA ALA A 519 -15.47 14.47 7.32
C ALA A 519 -16.29 13.23 6.97
N VAL A 520 -16.15 12.75 5.75
CA VAL A 520 -16.86 11.57 5.24
C VAL A 520 -16.05 10.31 5.49
N VAL A 521 -16.68 9.26 5.98
CA VAL A 521 -16.08 7.93 6.13
C VAL A 521 -16.80 6.95 5.22
N ILE A 522 -16.05 6.32 4.33
CA ILE A 522 -16.53 5.33 3.37
C ILE A 522 -15.75 4.04 3.61
N LEU A 523 -16.43 2.89 3.59
CA LEU A 523 -15.80 1.59 3.76
C LEU A 523 -15.98 0.73 2.52
N GLU A 524 -14.91 0.12 2.05
CA GLU A 524 -15.00 -1.07 1.22
C GLU A 524 -15.25 -2.27 2.14
N HIS A 525 -16.53 -2.63 2.33
CA HIS A 525 -16.93 -3.55 3.38
C HIS A 525 -17.47 -4.88 2.86
N PHE A 526 -18.47 -4.84 2.01
CA PHE A 526 -19.11 -6.01 1.37
C PHE A 526 -19.45 -7.15 2.35
N CYS A 527 -20.01 -6.81 3.50
CA CYS A 527 -20.47 -7.75 4.51
C CYS A 527 -21.99 -7.98 4.44
N CYS A 528 -22.55 -8.60 5.48
CA CYS A 528 -24.01 -8.81 5.54
C CYS A 528 -24.75 -7.50 5.83
N ASP A 529 -25.98 -7.40 5.33
CA ASP A 529 -26.83 -6.20 5.45
C ASP A 529 -27.01 -5.72 6.91
N ALA A 530 -26.97 -6.64 7.89
CA ALA A 530 -27.13 -6.30 9.29
C ALA A 530 -25.93 -5.52 9.84
N GLU A 531 -24.71 -5.87 9.39
CA GLU A 531 -23.48 -5.18 9.77
C GLU A 531 -23.35 -3.85 9.04
N GLU A 532 -23.57 -3.83 7.71
CA GLU A 532 -23.58 -2.59 6.94
C GLU A 532 -24.60 -1.59 7.49
N ARG A 533 -25.76 -2.07 7.95
CA ARG A 533 -26.77 -1.21 8.61
C ARG A 533 -26.25 -0.63 9.93
N ALA A 534 -25.63 -1.46 10.78
CA ALA A 534 -25.12 -0.98 12.06
C ALA A 534 -24.08 0.13 11.87
N LEU A 535 -23.17 -0.03 10.90
CA LEU A 535 -22.18 0.98 10.52
C LEU A 535 -22.85 2.24 9.92
N ALA A 536 -23.87 2.07 9.10
CA ALA A 536 -24.60 3.16 8.49
C ALA A 536 -25.43 3.98 9.50
N GLU A 537 -25.92 3.36 10.58
CA GLU A 537 -26.63 4.03 11.68
C GLU A 537 -25.69 4.95 12.48
N GLU A 538 -24.36 4.71 12.46
CA GLU A 538 -23.33 5.59 13.00
C GLU A 538 -22.93 6.73 12.02
N GLY A 539 -23.49 6.75 10.80
CA GLY A 539 -23.17 7.74 9.76
C GLY A 539 -22.04 7.36 8.81
N ILE A 540 -21.55 6.13 8.89
CA ILE A 540 -20.53 5.57 8.01
C ILE A 540 -21.19 5.17 6.69
N LYS A 541 -20.55 5.48 5.56
CA LYS A 541 -20.98 5.05 4.23
C LYS A 541 -20.26 3.78 3.81
N VAL A 542 -20.92 2.97 2.97
CA VAL A 542 -20.33 1.73 2.44
C VAL A 542 -20.41 1.70 0.91
N TRP A 543 -19.42 1.12 0.28
CA TRP A 543 -19.40 0.91 -1.16
C TRP A 543 -20.49 -0.05 -1.60
N ARG A 544 -21.12 0.27 -2.75
CA ARG A 544 -22.16 -0.57 -3.36
C ARG A 544 -21.81 -0.85 -4.82
N ASN A 545 -21.29 -2.05 -5.07
CA ASN A 545 -20.84 -2.51 -6.38
C ASN A 545 -22.04 -2.91 -7.25
N LEU A 546 -22.26 -2.23 -8.37
CA LEU A 546 -23.27 -2.55 -9.38
C LEU A 546 -22.65 -2.87 -10.75
N ASN A 547 -21.31 -3.03 -10.83
CA ASN A 547 -20.59 -3.24 -12.09
C ASN A 547 -21.23 -4.32 -12.97
N ASN A 548 -21.44 -5.52 -12.43
CA ASN A 548 -22.04 -6.60 -13.22
C ASN A 548 -23.39 -6.22 -13.83
N SER A 549 -24.25 -5.55 -13.07
CA SER A 549 -25.59 -5.17 -13.57
C SER A 549 -25.53 -4.14 -14.71
N TYR A 550 -24.66 -3.15 -14.56
CA TYR A 550 -24.47 -2.12 -15.59
C TYR A 550 -23.74 -2.68 -16.81
N CYS A 551 -22.73 -3.55 -16.63
CA CYS A 551 -22.07 -4.28 -17.72
C CYS A 551 -23.06 -5.12 -18.53
N GLN A 552 -23.93 -5.90 -17.88
CA GLN A 552 -24.96 -6.69 -18.57
C GLN A 552 -25.91 -5.82 -19.37
N SER A 553 -26.34 -4.68 -18.82
CA SER A 553 -27.17 -3.71 -19.52
C SER A 553 -26.44 -3.08 -20.70
N ALA A 554 -25.19 -2.68 -20.54
CA ALA A 554 -24.36 -2.11 -21.62
C ALA A 554 -24.10 -3.12 -22.74
N MET A 555 -23.87 -4.39 -22.41
CA MET A 555 -23.72 -5.47 -23.39
C MET A 555 -25.05 -5.87 -24.09
N GLY A 556 -26.21 -5.40 -23.63
CA GLY A 556 -27.51 -5.73 -24.22
C GLY A 556 -28.10 -7.08 -23.75
N TYR A 557 -27.70 -7.55 -22.57
CA TYR A 557 -28.22 -8.78 -21.97
C TYR A 557 -29.22 -8.48 -20.84
N MET A 558 -30.40 -9.11 -20.90
CA MET A 558 -31.44 -8.94 -19.89
C MET A 558 -31.06 -9.59 -18.56
N GLU A 559 -30.47 -10.77 -18.61
CA GLU A 559 -30.08 -11.53 -17.41
C GLU A 559 -29.05 -10.74 -16.58
N ASN A 560 -29.28 -10.67 -15.28
CA ASN A 560 -28.43 -9.95 -14.30
C ASN A 560 -28.29 -8.43 -14.55
N SER A 561 -29.12 -7.81 -15.40
CA SER A 561 -29.08 -6.37 -15.70
C SER A 561 -29.96 -5.50 -14.79
N SER A 562 -30.41 -6.02 -13.64
CA SER A 562 -31.24 -5.25 -12.71
C SER A 562 -30.45 -4.18 -11.98
N PHE A 563 -30.91 -2.93 -11.99
CA PHE A 563 -30.29 -1.83 -11.23
C PHE A 563 -30.84 -1.69 -9.80
N SER A 564 -31.79 -2.57 -9.39
CA SER A 564 -32.49 -2.44 -8.10
C SER A 564 -31.56 -2.51 -6.87
N GLY A 565 -30.33 -2.97 -7.00
CA GLY A 565 -29.32 -2.96 -5.93
C GLY A 565 -28.78 -1.56 -5.56
N LEU A 566 -28.95 -0.55 -6.43
CA LEU A 566 -28.41 0.80 -6.19
C LEU A 566 -29.23 1.60 -5.16
N TRP A 567 -30.50 1.26 -4.95
CA TRP A 567 -31.39 1.91 -4.00
C TRP A 567 -32.21 0.89 -3.24
N THR A 568 -32.13 0.91 -1.92
CA THR A 568 -32.77 -0.07 -1.00
C THR A 568 -33.97 0.52 -0.24
N GLY A 569 -34.40 1.73 -0.61
CA GLY A 569 -35.50 2.43 0.09
C GLY A 569 -35.13 2.69 1.54
N THR A 570 -36.08 2.41 2.44
CA THR A 570 -35.91 2.62 3.89
C THR A 570 -35.20 1.47 4.61
N SER A 571 -34.69 0.48 3.88
CA SER A 571 -33.99 -0.67 4.50
C SER A 571 -32.61 -0.29 5.06
N MET A 572 -32.03 0.82 4.60
CA MET A 572 -30.79 1.43 5.08
C MET A 572 -31.02 2.91 5.36
N PRO A 573 -30.25 3.56 6.25
CA PRO A 573 -30.26 5.01 6.39
C PRO A 573 -30.04 5.69 5.01
N PHE A 574 -30.65 6.86 4.83
CA PHE A 574 -30.50 7.61 3.58
C PHE A 574 -29.03 7.99 3.33
N GLY A 575 -28.56 7.91 2.09
CA GLY A 575 -27.20 8.29 1.72
C GLY A 575 -26.09 7.33 2.18
N SER A 576 -26.42 6.15 2.73
CA SER A 576 -25.44 5.19 3.27
C SER A 576 -24.61 4.51 2.19
N TYR A 577 -25.14 4.33 0.98
CA TYR A 577 -24.43 3.63 -0.08
C TYR A 577 -23.77 4.61 -1.05
N VAL A 578 -22.45 4.43 -1.24
CA VAL A 578 -21.71 4.99 -2.38
C VAL A 578 -21.80 3.99 -3.52
N GLY A 579 -22.73 4.23 -4.45
CA GLY A 579 -22.91 3.33 -5.59
C GLY A 579 -21.92 3.59 -6.70
N PHE A 580 -21.46 2.53 -7.39
CA PHE A 580 -20.61 2.66 -8.57
C PHE A 580 -20.95 1.65 -9.67
N MET A 581 -20.71 2.08 -10.90
CA MET A 581 -20.79 1.25 -12.11
C MET A 581 -19.45 0.62 -12.45
N GLU A 582 -18.36 1.31 -12.14
CA GLU A 582 -16.96 0.94 -12.33
C GLU A 582 -16.15 1.41 -11.12
N SER A 583 -15.10 0.68 -10.78
CA SER A 583 -14.03 1.09 -9.86
C SER A 583 -12.69 0.62 -10.43
N HIS A 584 -11.60 0.93 -9.74
CA HIS A 584 -10.26 0.43 -10.10
C HIS A 584 -10.18 -1.11 -10.09
N ASP A 585 -11.05 -1.79 -9.33
CA ASP A 585 -11.09 -3.25 -9.18
C ASP A 585 -11.99 -3.97 -10.20
N GLU A 586 -12.83 -3.23 -10.91
CA GLU A 586 -13.84 -3.80 -11.77
C GLU A 586 -13.53 -3.62 -13.26
N GLU A 587 -14.02 -4.54 -14.06
CA GLU A 587 -13.86 -4.44 -15.51
C GLU A 587 -14.72 -3.30 -16.09
N ARG A 588 -14.18 -2.57 -17.07
CA ARG A 588 -14.81 -1.43 -17.73
C ARG A 588 -16.09 -1.83 -18.49
N LEU A 589 -17.13 -1.00 -18.35
CA LEU A 589 -18.40 -1.19 -19.07
C LEU A 589 -18.20 -1.30 -20.57
N ILE A 590 -17.42 -0.38 -21.14
CA ILE A 590 -17.22 -0.31 -22.59
C ILE A 590 -16.30 -1.38 -23.10
N TYR A 591 -15.28 -1.81 -22.32
CA TYR A 591 -14.52 -3.00 -22.67
C TYR A 591 -15.42 -4.24 -22.76
N LYS A 592 -16.33 -4.43 -21.80
CA LYS A 592 -17.34 -5.51 -21.81
C LYS A 592 -18.25 -5.41 -23.02
N ALA A 593 -18.83 -4.22 -23.28
CA ALA A 593 -19.72 -3.99 -24.42
C ALA A 593 -19.04 -4.22 -25.77
N LYS A 594 -17.80 -3.75 -25.92
CA LYS A 594 -16.96 -3.93 -27.11
C LYS A 594 -16.59 -5.41 -27.34
N THR A 595 -16.33 -6.17 -26.29
CA THR A 595 -15.83 -7.54 -26.39
C THR A 595 -16.96 -8.57 -26.50
N TRP A 596 -18.04 -8.37 -25.76
CA TRP A 596 -19.12 -9.38 -25.63
C TRP A 596 -20.52 -8.80 -25.89
N GLY A 597 -20.64 -7.59 -26.44
CA GLY A 597 -21.93 -6.96 -26.74
C GLY A 597 -22.79 -7.77 -27.71
N ALA A 598 -24.09 -7.80 -27.43
CA ALA A 598 -25.06 -8.54 -28.26
C ALA A 598 -25.28 -7.84 -29.61
N GLY A 599 -25.39 -8.61 -30.69
CA GLY A 599 -25.73 -8.10 -32.02
C GLY A 599 -24.70 -7.10 -32.57
N THR A 600 -25.13 -5.86 -32.82
CA THR A 600 -24.30 -4.76 -33.34
C THR A 600 -23.50 -4.01 -32.27
N ILE A 601 -23.84 -4.18 -30.99
CA ILE A 601 -23.22 -3.45 -29.87
C ILE A 601 -21.70 -3.61 -29.86
N ALA A 602 -21.19 -4.84 -30.04
CA ALA A 602 -19.73 -5.11 -30.04
C ALA A 602 -18.97 -4.36 -31.13
N GLN A 603 -19.65 -3.88 -32.18
CA GLN A 603 -19.03 -3.28 -33.37
C GLN A 603 -19.35 -1.80 -33.54
N SER A 604 -20.28 -1.24 -32.74
CA SER A 604 -20.77 0.12 -32.85
C SER A 604 -20.39 0.95 -31.62
N LEU A 605 -19.43 1.84 -31.78
CA LEU A 605 -19.02 2.77 -30.73
C LEU A 605 -20.21 3.66 -30.30
N ASP A 606 -20.98 4.16 -31.26
CA ASP A 606 -22.16 4.98 -31.00
C ASP A 606 -23.17 4.26 -30.10
N GLU A 607 -23.51 2.99 -30.44
CA GLU A 607 -24.43 2.18 -29.64
C GLU A 607 -23.88 1.88 -28.23
N GLN A 608 -22.56 1.65 -28.11
CA GLN A 608 -21.91 1.46 -26.81
C GLN A 608 -22.03 2.73 -25.94
N MET A 609 -21.71 3.89 -26.49
CA MET A 609 -21.81 5.18 -25.79
C MET A 609 -23.25 5.52 -25.41
N GLN A 610 -24.20 5.28 -26.30
CA GLN A 610 -25.62 5.51 -26.04
C GLN A 610 -26.13 4.62 -24.88
N ARG A 611 -25.74 3.36 -24.85
CA ARG A 611 -26.10 2.45 -23.76
C ARG A 611 -25.46 2.82 -22.42
N ALA A 612 -24.21 3.30 -22.46
CA ALA A 612 -23.54 3.85 -21.28
C ALA A 612 -24.25 5.11 -20.77
N ALA A 613 -24.66 6.01 -21.65
CA ALA A 613 -25.43 7.21 -21.29
C ALA A 613 -26.80 6.86 -20.69
N MET A 614 -27.49 5.84 -21.21
CA MET A 614 -28.71 5.33 -20.57
C MET A 614 -28.39 4.77 -19.16
N GLY A 615 -27.30 4.02 -19.01
CA GLY A 615 -26.84 3.56 -17.70
C GLY A 615 -26.62 4.73 -16.73
N ALA A 616 -25.93 5.77 -17.18
CA ALA A 616 -25.68 6.99 -16.42
C ALA A 616 -26.98 7.71 -16.01
N ALA A 617 -28.00 7.75 -16.88
CA ALA A 617 -29.30 8.32 -16.53
C ALA A 617 -29.98 7.59 -15.37
N PHE A 618 -29.94 6.26 -15.35
CA PHE A 618 -30.42 5.43 -14.24
C PHE A 618 -29.46 5.29 -13.06
N PHE A 619 -28.36 5.98 -13.09
CA PHE A 619 -27.37 6.05 -12.04
C PHE A 619 -27.42 7.39 -11.31
N PHE A 620 -27.24 8.50 -12.02
CA PHE A 620 -27.19 9.84 -11.43
C PHE A 620 -28.55 10.37 -10.96
N THR A 621 -29.66 9.87 -11.48
CA THR A 621 -31.01 10.28 -11.04
C THR A 621 -31.53 9.46 -9.84
N VAL A 622 -30.72 8.58 -9.26
CA VAL A 622 -31.04 7.82 -8.05
C VAL A 622 -30.45 8.53 -6.82
N PRO A 623 -31.16 8.66 -5.69
CA PRO A 623 -30.63 9.26 -4.46
C PRO A 623 -29.37 8.58 -3.92
N GLY A 624 -28.61 9.30 -3.08
CA GLY A 624 -27.37 8.86 -2.44
C GLY A 624 -26.12 9.11 -3.28
N PRO A 625 -24.92 9.03 -2.67
CA PRO A 625 -23.64 9.29 -3.30
C PRO A 625 -23.33 8.35 -4.47
N LYS A 626 -22.59 8.85 -5.44
CA LYS A 626 -22.18 8.12 -6.65
C LYS A 626 -20.69 8.26 -6.87
N MET A 627 -20.04 7.19 -7.34
CA MET A 627 -18.62 7.21 -7.70
C MET A 627 -18.44 6.89 -9.17
N ILE A 628 -17.56 7.63 -9.83
CA ILE A 628 -17.11 7.48 -11.22
C ILE A 628 -15.64 7.05 -11.17
N TRP A 629 -15.30 5.92 -11.75
CA TRP A 629 -13.90 5.58 -12.00
C TRP A 629 -13.34 6.39 -13.16
N GLN A 630 -12.13 6.95 -13.01
CA GLN A 630 -11.49 7.85 -14.01
C GLN A 630 -11.66 7.34 -15.43
N PHE A 631 -12.03 8.25 -16.34
CA PHE A 631 -12.34 8.01 -17.76
C PHE A 631 -13.60 7.16 -18.04
N GLY A 632 -14.38 6.76 -17.02
CA GLY A 632 -15.68 6.11 -17.23
C GLY A 632 -16.64 6.99 -18.02
N GLU A 633 -16.59 8.30 -17.80
CA GLU A 633 -17.35 9.34 -18.52
C GLU A 633 -16.93 9.51 -19.99
N LEU A 634 -15.76 8.97 -20.37
CA LEU A 634 -15.28 8.91 -21.76
C LEU A 634 -15.45 7.51 -22.38
N GLY A 635 -16.07 6.60 -21.64
CA GLY A 635 -16.25 5.23 -22.08
C GLY A 635 -14.92 4.49 -22.30
N TYR A 636 -14.05 4.50 -21.30
CA TYR A 636 -12.75 3.83 -21.37
C TYR A 636 -12.89 2.34 -21.68
N ASP A 637 -12.15 1.84 -22.68
CA ASP A 637 -12.38 0.54 -23.30
C ASP A 637 -11.16 -0.40 -23.34
N TYR A 638 -10.19 -0.17 -22.45
CA TYR A 638 -9.12 -1.14 -22.15
C TYR A 638 -9.49 -2.00 -20.95
N SER A 639 -9.08 -3.27 -20.99
CA SER A 639 -9.29 -4.19 -19.88
C SER A 639 -8.53 -3.77 -18.63
N ILE A 640 -9.05 -4.13 -17.47
CA ILE A 640 -8.31 -4.04 -16.22
C ILE A 640 -7.02 -4.89 -16.24
N GLU A 641 -6.99 -5.94 -17.08
CA GLU A 641 -5.81 -6.80 -17.26
C GLU A 641 -4.80 -6.26 -18.30
N GLU A 642 -5.08 -5.10 -18.92
CA GLU A 642 -4.13 -4.48 -19.84
C GLU A 642 -2.80 -4.16 -19.13
N ASN A 643 -1.68 -4.64 -19.64
CA ASN A 643 -0.35 -4.58 -19.01
C ASN A 643 -0.27 -5.28 -17.63
N GLY A 644 -1.18 -6.22 -17.34
CA GLY A 644 -1.39 -6.82 -16.03
C GLY A 644 -2.33 -5.99 -15.15
N ARG A 645 -2.95 -6.62 -14.14
CA ARG A 645 -4.01 -6.00 -13.32
C ARG A 645 -3.60 -4.65 -12.72
N THR A 646 -2.45 -4.59 -12.06
CA THR A 646 -1.90 -3.38 -11.44
C THR A 646 -0.98 -2.57 -12.36
N GLY A 647 -0.77 -3.03 -13.60
CA GLY A 647 0.05 -2.34 -14.59
C GLY A 647 -0.55 -1.02 -15.06
N GLU A 648 0.30 -0.15 -15.59
CA GLU A 648 -0.13 1.16 -16.13
C GLU A 648 -1.12 1.00 -17.26
N LYS A 649 -2.20 1.78 -17.24
CA LYS A 649 -3.21 1.77 -18.29
C LYS A 649 -2.93 2.85 -19.34
N PRO A 650 -3.25 2.60 -20.62
CA PRO A 650 -3.07 3.59 -21.67
C PRO A 650 -3.80 4.89 -21.39
N LEU A 651 -3.08 6.01 -21.46
CA LEU A 651 -3.65 7.34 -21.29
C LEU A 651 -4.41 7.75 -22.57
N ARG A 652 -5.70 8.07 -22.45
CA ARG A 652 -6.59 8.29 -23.60
C ARG A 652 -7.36 9.62 -23.57
N TRP A 653 -6.66 10.72 -23.30
CA TRP A 653 -7.26 12.06 -23.42
C TRP A 653 -7.75 12.41 -24.83
N ASP A 654 -7.22 11.71 -25.86
CA ASP A 654 -7.70 11.81 -27.24
C ASP A 654 -9.16 11.36 -27.41
N TYR A 655 -9.75 10.66 -26.46
CA TYR A 655 -11.16 10.29 -26.47
C TYR A 655 -12.10 11.48 -26.43
N LEU A 656 -11.69 12.60 -25.85
CA LEU A 656 -12.45 13.86 -25.89
C LEU A 656 -12.64 14.43 -27.30
N GLU A 657 -11.77 14.07 -28.24
CA GLU A 657 -11.85 14.51 -29.64
C GLU A 657 -12.81 13.64 -30.47
N MET A 658 -13.27 12.51 -29.93
CA MET A 658 -14.18 11.58 -30.60
C MET A 658 -15.63 11.99 -30.31
N PRO A 659 -16.47 12.29 -31.35
CA PRO A 659 -17.82 12.81 -31.14
C PRO A 659 -18.71 11.92 -30.26
N GLU A 660 -18.65 10.61 -30.44
CA GLU A 660 -19.47 9.65 -29.70
C GLU A 660 -19.10 9.63 -28.22
N ARG A 661 -17.81 9.70 -27.90
CA ARG A 661 -17.30 9.73 -26.51
C ARG A 661 -17.52 11.08 -25.85
N ARG A 662 -17.38 12.16 -26.62
CA ARG A 662 -17.73 13.50 -26.17
C ARG A 662 -19.22 13.61 -25.82
N ALA A 663 -20.11 12.98 -26.60
CA ALA A 663 -21.53 12.91 -26.30
C ALA A 663 -21.81 12.17 -24.97
N LEU A 664 -21.03 11.12 -24.65
CA LEU A 664 -21.13 10.44 -23.36
C LEU A 664 -20.70 11.35 -22.21
N TYR A 665 -19.56 12.05 -22.34
CA TYR A 665 -19.13 13.05 -21.35
C TYR A 665 -20.19 14.12 -21.12
N ASP A 666 -20.75 14.67 -22.20
CA ASP A 666 -21.78 15.69 -22.13
C ASP A 666 -23.06 15.17 -21.44
N ALA A 667 -23.40 13.87 -21.65
CA ALA A 667 -24.53 13.25 -20.97
C ALA A 667 -24.27 13.11 -19.45
N TYR A 668 -23.07 12.70 -19.04
CA TYR A 668 -22.68 12.66 -17.62
C TYR A 668 -22.76 14.06 -17.00
N ALA A 669 -22.12 15.04 -17.62
CA ALA A 669 -22.11 16.43 -17.13
C ALA A 669 -23.53 17.01 -17.00
N GLN A 670 -24.41 16.78 -17.99
CA GLN A 670 -25.81 17.25 -17.94
C GLN A 670 -26.62 16.54 -16.84
N LEU A 671 -26.45 15.24 -16.65
CA LEU A 671 -27.15 14.49 -15.58
C LEU A 671 -26.69 14.92 -14.20
N ILE A 672 -25.40 15.19 -14.03
CA ILE A 672 -24.85 15.72 -12.78
C ILE A 672 -25.32 17.15 -12.55
N THR A 673 -25.37 17.98 -13.59
CA THR A 673 -25.93 19.34 -13.54
C THR A 673 -27.40 19.30 -13.12
N PHE A 674 -28.22 18.42 -13.74
CA PHE A 674 -29.62 18.22 -13.34
C PHE A 674 -29.74 17.94 -11.85
N ARG A 675 -28.89 17.06 -11.31
CA ARG A 675 -28.87 16.71 -9.89
C ARG A 675 -28.55 17.93 -9.01
N ARG A 676 -27.57 18.73 -9.41
CA ARG A 676 -27.13 19.94 -8.68
C ARG A 676 -28.17 21.07 -8.72
N GLU A 677 -28.87 21.20 -9.85
CA GLU A 677 -29.94 22.23 -10.06
C GLU A 677 -31.23 21.87 -9.33
N HIS A 678 -31.47 20.58 -9.09
CA HIS A 678 -32.70 20.05 -8.47
C HIS A 678 -32.45 19.22 -7.22
N PRO A 679 -31.73 19.75 -6.20
CA PRO A 679 -31.34 18.97 -5.02
C PRO A 679 -32.53 18.47 -4.21
N GLN A 680 -33.73 19.11 -4.32
CA GLN A 680 -34.96 18.69 -3.65
C GLN A 680 -35.39 17.25 -4.02
N PHE A 681 -35.01 16.73 -5.16
CA PHE A 681 -35.33 15.36 -5.60
C PHE A 681 -34.42 14.29 -4.96
N PHE A 682 -33.29 14.71 -4.38
CA PHE A 682 -32.25 13.81 -3.87
C PHE A 682 -32.16 13.86 -2.33
N THR A 683 -33.30 14.00 -1.69
CA THR A 683 -33.47 14.01 -0.23
C THR A 683 -34.28 12.81 0.26
N SER A 684 -34.23 12.51 1.55
CA SER A 684 -35.07 11.49 2.20
C SER A 684 -36.57 11.80 2.17
N GLU A 685 -36.94 13.05 1.91
CA GLU A 685 -38.35 13.53 1.89
C GLU A 685 -38.99 13.41 0.50
N ALA A 686 -38.20 13.21 -0.56
CA ALA A 686 -38.71 13.05 -1.91
C ALA A 686 -39.35 11.68 -2.09
N ASP A 687 -40.51 11.63 -2.76
CA ASP A 687 -41.19 10.37 -3.10
C ASP A 687 -40.55 9.77 -4.37
N PHE A 688 -39.58 8.89 -4.14
CA PHE A 688 -38.79 8.23 -5.18
C PHE A 688 -39.33 6.84 -5.45
N THR A 689 -39.69 6.56 -6.70
CA THR A 689 -40.14 5.25 -7.16
C THR A 689 -39.43 4.85 -8.44
N TRP A 690 -39.20 3.57 -8.63
CA TRP A 690 -38.56 3.06 -9.84
C TRP A 690 -38.97 1.66 -10.26
N LYS A 691 -38.77 1.37 -11.54
CA LYS A 691 -39.03 0.09 -12.21
C LYS A 691 -37.80 -0.25 -13.06
N VAL A 692 -36.78 -0.87 -12.45
CA VAL A 692 -35.46 -1.05 -13.05
C VAL A 692 -34.98 -2.50 -13.07
N SER A 693 -35.84 -3.45 -12.63
CA SER A 693 -35.51 -4.87 -12.66
C SER A 693 -35.55 -5.42 -14.10
N THR A 694 -35.10 -6.66 -14.26
CA THR A 694 -35.13 -7.38 -15.55
C THR A 694 -36.55 -7.54 -16.12
N SER A 695 -37.59 -7.49 -15.27
CA SER A 695 -39.01 -7.55 -15.70
C SER A 695 -39.42 -6.39 -16.61
N TYR A 696 -38.70 -5.28 -16.59
CA TYR A 696 -38.97 -4.09 -17.39
C TYR A 696 -38.10 -4.01 -18.64
N TRP A 697 -37.44 -5.09 -19.02
CA TRP A 697 -36.58 -5.14 -20.22
C TRP A 697 -37.32 -4.78 -21.51
N SER A 698 -38.51 -5.37 -21.71
CA SER A 698 -39.32 -5.17 -22.93
C SER A 698 -40.44 -4.14 -22.80
N THR A 699 -40.59 -3.46 -21.68
CA THR A 699 -41.61 -2.42 -21.45
C THR A 699 -41.00 -1.07 -21.07
N GLY A 700 -39.67 -1.01 -21.01
CA GLY A 700 -38.90 0.17 -20.59
C GLY A 700 -38.71 0.26 -19.09
N ARG A 701 -37.52 0.74 -18.70
CA ARG A 701 -37.21 1.10 -17.31
C ARG A 701 -37.70 2.51 -16.99
N HIS A 702 -38.07 2.72 -15.73
CA HIS A 702 -38.61 4.00 -15.27
C HIS A 702 -38.06 4.38 -13.91
N ILE A 703 -37.79 5.67 -13.73
CA ILE A 703 -37.67 6.37 -12.46
C ILE A 703 -38.72 7.45 -12.41
N SER A 704 -39.34 7.69 -11.26
CA SER A 704 -40.24 8.78 -10.99
C SER A 704 -39.96 9.34 -9.61
N CYS A 705 -39.79 10.64 -9.50
CA CYS A 705 -39.55 11.32 -8.23
C CYS A 705 -40.45 12.57 -8.12
N VAL A 706 -41.01 12.75 -6.92
CA VAL A 706 -41.87 13.89 -6.58
C VAL A 706 -41.31 14.58 -5.35
N ALA A 707 -41.15 15.90 -5.43
CA ALA A 707 -40.74 16.75 -4.33
C ALA A 707 -41.65 17.99 -4.27
N GLY A 708 -42.65 17.97 -3.39
CA GLY A 708 -43.66 19.00 -3.31
C GLY A 708 -44.54 19.04 -4.58
N GLU A 709 -44.50 20.15 -5.30
CA GLU A 709 -45.23 20.33 -6.58
C GLU A 709 -44.37 20.05 -7.84
N GLU A 710 -43.10 19.72 -7.62
CA GLU A 710 -42.17 19.42 -8.70
C GLU A 710 -41.99 17.93 -8.88
N ALA A 711 -41.70 17.47 -10.08
CA ALA A 711 -41.45 16.06 -10.34
C ALA A 711 -40.59 15.86 -11.60
N PHE A 712 -39.85 14.75 -11.62
CA PHE A 712 -39.19 14.27 -12.84
C PHE A 712 -39.49 12.80 -13.11
N VAL A 713 -39.31 12.39 -14.35
CA VAL A 713 -39.43 11.01 -14.81
C VAL A 713 -38.27 10.68 -15.74
N VAL A 714 -37.58 9.56 -15.50
CA VAL A 714 -36.65 8.96 -16.45
C VAL A 714 -37.27 7.71 -17.05
N VAL A 715 -37.19 7.58 -18.36
CA VAL A 715 -37.59 6.39 -19.10
C VAL A 715 -36.44 5.95 -20.02
N GLY A 716 -36.19 4.65 -20.12
CA GLY A 716 -35.12 4.12 -20.97
C GLY A 716 -35.48 2.75 -21.56
N ASN A 717 -34.98 2.50 -22.77
CA ASN A 717 -35.13 1.24 -23.47
C ASN A 717 -33.85 0.36 -23.28
N PRO A 718 -33.83 -0.61 -22.38
CA PRO A 718 -32.66 -1.48 -22.18
C PRO A 718 -32.54 -2.55 -23.29
N ASP A 719 -33.59 -2.84 -24.07
CA ASP A 719 -33.59 -3.87 -25.13
C ASP A 719 -32.63 -3.48 -26.28
N THR A 720 -32.32 -4.42 -27.11
CA THR A 720 -31.53 -4.25 -28.34
C THR A 720 -32.36 -3.89 -29.57
N ARG A 721 -33.64 -3.60 -29.38
CA ARG A 721 -34.59 -3.19 -30.45
C ARG A 721 -35.35 -1.96 -30.01
N GLU A 722 -35.79 -1.19 -31.03
CA GLU A 722 -36.74 -0.10 -30.82
C GLU A 722 -38.02 -0.58 -30.12
N GLN A 723 -38.51 0.21 -29.19
CA GLN A 723 -39.73 -0.10 -28.42
C GLN A 723 -40.63 1.14 -28.28
N ALA A 724 -41.95 0.92 -28.34
CA ALA A 724 -42.95 1.89 -27.92
C ALA A 724 -43.20 1.72 -26.42
N ILE A 725 -42.81 2.71 -25.62
CA ILE A 725 -42.84 2.67 -24.17
C ILE A 725 -43.89 3.63 -23.64
N THR A 726 -44.79 3.15 -22.79
CA THR A 726 -45.77 4.01 -22.11
C THR A 726 -45.10 4.68 -20.91
N VAL A 727 -44.99 5.99 -20.94
CA VAL A 727 -44.51 6.81 -19.83
C VAL A 727 -45.71 7.20 -18.96
N THR A 728 -45.61 6.98 -17.66
CA THR A 728 -46.58 7.41 -16.66
C THR A 728 -46.00 8.53 -15.84
N PHE A 729 -46.64 9.68 -15.82
CA PHE A 729 -46.25 10.83 -15.04
C PHE A 729 -46.94 10.80 -13.67
N PRO A 730 -46.24 11.08 -12.55
CA PRO A 730 -46.80 10.98 -11.20
C PRO A 730 -47.83 12.07 -10.90
N ILE A 731 -47.76 13.20 -11.57
CA ILE A 731 -48.61 14.36 -11.38
C ILE A 731 -49.20 14.75 -12.76
N GLU A 732 -50.47 15.15 -12.81
CA GLU A 732 -51.08 15.71 -14.01
C GLU A 732 -50.51 17.12 -14.27
N GLY A 733 -49.96 17.36 -15.46
CA GLY A 733 -49.33 18.64 -15.80
C GLY A 733 -48.66 18.66 -17.16
N SER A 734 -47.87 19.68 -17.39
CA SER A 734 -47.02 19.80 -18.57
C SER A 734 -45.62 19.24 -18.25
N TRP A 735 -45.10 18.45 -19.17
CA TRP A 735 -43.83 17.75 -19.04
C TRP A 735 -42.96 18.02 -20.25
N ARG A 736 -41.70 18.38 -20.00
CA ARG A 736 -40.75 18.69 -21.06
C ARG A 736 -39.53 17.77 -20.94
N ASN A 737 -39.04 17.29 -22.08
CA ASN A 737 -37.75 16.62 -22.12
C ASN A 737 -36.64 17.60 -21.72
N TYR A 738 -35.90 17.26 -20.68
CA TYR A 738 -34.84 18.12 -20.10
C TYR A 738 -33.72 18.41 -21.12
N PHE A 739 -33.39 17.43 -21.96
CA PHE A 739 -32.32 17.57 -22.96
C PHE A 739 -32.81 18.14 -24.31
N GLU A 740 -34.08 17.97 -24.61
CA GLU A 740 -34.67 18.43 -25.89
C GLU A 740 -35.98 19.20 -25.65
N SER A 741 -35.84 20.50 -25.45
CA SER A 741 -36.96 21.38 -25.06
C SER A 741 -38.11 21.46 -26.05
N SER A 742 -37.92 21.01 -27.29
CA SER A 742 -38.98 20.90 -28.31
C SER A 742 -39.95 19.75 -28.05
N GLU A 743 -39.57 18.75 -27.26
CA GLU A 743 -40.39 17.59 -26.89
C GLU A 743 -41.13 17.87 -25.59
N SER A 744 -42.44 18.01 -25.63
CA SER A 744 -43.29 18.24 -24.47
C SER A 744 -44.61 17.48 -24.54
N TYR A 745 -45.18 17.16 -23.36
CA TYR A 745 -46.44 16.42 -23.21
C TYR A 745 -47.29 17.06 -22.13
N THR A 746 -48.60 16.88 -22.23
CA THR A 746 -49.57 17.33 -21.22
C THR A 746 -50.44 16.17 -20.78
N GLY A 747 -50.62 15.98 -19.48
CA GLY A 747 -51.45 14.92 -18.90
C GLY A 747 -50.65 13.97 -17.99
N THR A 748 -51.18 12.77 -17.79
CA THR A 748 -50.62 11.75 -16.89
C THR A 748 -49.93 10.59 -17.62
N THR A 749 -50.10 10.44 -18.91
CA THR A 749 -49.51 9.35 -19.70
C THR A 749 -49.23 9.79 -21.14
N THR A 750 -48.14 9.27 -21.68
CA THR A 750 -47.81 9.35 -23.09
C THR A 750 -47.14 8.05 -23.56
N THR A 751 -47.02 7.88 -24.88
CA THR A 751 -46.22 6.79 -25.45
C THR A 751 -45.09 7.38 -26.28
N VAL A 752 -43.87 6.98 -25.98
CA VAL A 752 -42.67 7.40 -26.70
C VAL A 752 -42.03 6.19 -27.39
N THR A 753 -41.50 6.41 -28.59
CA THR A 753 -40.71 5.40 -29.28
C THR A 753 -39.24 5.64 -28.98
N LEU A 754 -38.56 4.67 -28.37
CA LEU A 754 -37.13 4.75 -28.04
C LEU A 754 -36.37 3.67 -28.79
N GLY A 755 -35.29 4.04 -29.46
CA GLY A 755 -34.32 3.15 -30.04
C GLY A 755 -33.59 2.32 -28.95
N ALA A 756 -32.80 1.35 -29.36
CA ALA A 756 -32.02 0.49 -28.45
C ALA A 756 -31.05 1.32 -27.62
N GLY A 757 -31.14 1.28 -26.30
CA GLY A 757 -30.28 2.05 -25.39
C GLY A 757 -30.63 3.52 -25.26
N GLU A 758 -31.71 3.99 -25.91
CA GLU A 758 -32.16 5.39 -25.74
C GLU A 758 -32.87 5.60 -24.41
N TYR A 759 -32.83 6.86 -23.94
CA TYR A 759 -33.55 7.32 -22.74
C TYR A 759 -34.08 8.72 -22.90
N ARG A 760 -35.01 9.11 -22.04
CA ARG A 760 -35.52 10.49 -21.88
C ARG A 760 -35.60 10.82 -20.40
N LEU A 761 -35.33 12.07 -20.06
CA LEU A 761 -35.59 12.66 -18.76
C LEU A 761 -36.62 13.76 -18.93
N TYR A 762 -37.80 13.61 -18.32
CA TYR A 762 -38.86 14.59 -18.33
C TYR A 762 -38.92 15.35 -17.01
N LEU A 763 -38.92 16.64 -17.06
CA LEU A 763 -39.13 17.54 -15.93
C LEU A 763 -40.51 18.19 -16.05
N MET A 764 -41.24 18.26 -14.95
CA MET A 764 -42.53 18.94 -14.87
C MET A 764 -42.30 20.46 -15.02
N GLU A 765 -43.07 21.10 -15.91
CA GLU A 765 -43.11 22.56 -16.06
C GLU A 765 -44.09 23.16 -15.06
N ASN A 766 -43.63 24.13 -14.27
CA ASN A 766 -44.43 24.89 -13.29
C ASN A 766 -45.30 25.96 -13.94
#